data_d53fba603230cc8454c26746e3b64013
#
_entry.id   d53fba603230cc8454c26746e3b64013
#
_cell.length_a   1.000
_cell.length_b   1.000
_cell.length_c   1.000
_cell.angle_alpha   90.00
_cell.angle_beta   90.00
_cell.angle_gamma   90.00
#
_symmetry.space_group_name_H-M   'P 1'
#
loop_
_entity.id
_entity.type
_entity.pdbx_description
1 polymer ?
#
loop_
_entity_poly.entity_id
_entity_poly.type
_entity_poly.pdbx_seq_one_letter_code
_entity_poly.pdbx_strand_id
1 'polypeptide(L)'
;MKAIHLQTEHLSSPFGIDIQKPVLSWLCEGGVAQTAYEVEALSCGQVIWQSGRVTGNTMHTVLDAPLSSRQSVCWRVRLWDENGAAGPWSEPAAFELGLLSPADWQAQWIDPELQHDPSVHHPASYLRKTFTVPEGKQARLYVTCYGLYEAWLNGQRVGNFVLAPGSYTYEKRIAYQTYDVTAQLHPGENEIQVILGDGWYRSCAGIDGKRNLYGENIALLLQLEVDGQPVCLSDESWQATQQGPLRENDMQQGEVYDARVETLDGWHPVGVEAYGYDALACANSLPIAERERFAGTLITTPNGETVIDYGQNLAGYVEFELDAHTGQKIILTHGETLDEHGNFTNANFQDDTRHQEGGIRQQIIYTCKEGRNHYKARFTIFGFRYAKVETDIDLNGAKFTAIAVYSDMEDVGSFACSNADVNQLFHNSVWSMKSNFCDVPTDCPTRERAAWTGDMGVFIETGLYLADCYPIVRKWLAECRLNQYPGGQVAVIAPHIDTPSPMLQLISGSVGWGDACILVPWALYRRNGDVRILKENYLMMQRWYGFLEGRARRPGGALPQDHPLENYLIDTVTDFGEWMEPDASDVYTSMAQPQTKVATAYFAHSGRILARIAELLDHPEDAAHYREVSEKAAQAFRLVATEDGAIHSERQADYLRPIAFGLLTENETKAAAAELDRKIAANGYHLNTGFLSTPLLCQVLADYGHLETAYRLLLQDTMPSWLYAVKRGGYDHLGALGRHRSERPSARIAQPLFLWSGVRVVILRCLRHPGRGQYSHDPSAALSGIGIRPCALPFAIG
;
A
#
# COMPACT_ATOMS: atom_id res chain seq x y z
N MET A 1 -9.27 -13.14 32.30
CA MET A 1 -8.70 -12.50 31.10
C MET A 1 -7.80 -13.47 30.39
N LYS A 2 -7.89 -13.58 29.05
CA LYS A 2 -7.06 -14.47 28.21
C LYS A 2 -6.44 -13.66 27.06
N ALA A 3 -5.20 -14.00 26.70
CA ALA A 3 -4.60 -13.43 25.48
C ALA A 3 -5.06 -14.24 24.25
N ILE A 4 -5.39 -13.51 23.20
CA ILE A 4 -5.81 -14.02 21.90
C ILE A 4 -5.06 -13.27 20.80
N HIS A 5 -5.17 -13.69 19.54
CA HIS A 5 -4.58 -13.02 18.37
C HIS A 5 -3.09 -12.72 18.56
N LEU A 6 -2.31 -13.78 18.87
CA LEU A 6 -0.87 -13.64 19.08
C LEU A 6 -0.16 -13.43 17.76
N GLN A 7 0.67 -12.40 17.69
CA GLN A 7 1.46 -12.05 16.50
C GLN A 7 2.94 -11.84 16.83
N THR A 8 3.80 -12.18 15.89
CA THR A 8 5.23 -11.86 15.93
C THR A 8 5.51 -10.86 14.80
N GLU A 9 6.03 -9.67 15.14
CA GLU A 9 6.24 -8.58 14.16
C GLU A 9 4.96 -8.19 13.40
N HIS A 10 3.79 -8.23 14.04
CA HIS A 10 2.47 -8.03 13.45
C HIS A 10 2.09 -9.05 12.36
N LEU A 11 2.73 -10.22 12.37
CA LEU A 11 2.45 -11.33 11.47
C LEU A 11 1.97 -12.54 12.24
N SER A 12 1.00 -13.27 11.70
CA SER A 12 0.50 -14.52 12.28
C SER A 12 1.41 -15.69 11.87
N SER A 13 2.16 -16.23 12.84
CA SER A 13 3.06 -17.38 12.66
C SER A 13 4.03 -17.24 11.46
N PRO A 14 4.84 -16.17 11.38
CA PRO A 14 5.69 -15.92 10.22
C PRO A 14 6.80 -16.94 10.06
N PHE A 15 7.09 -17.31 8.81
CA PHE A 15 8.23 -18.11 8.40
C PHE A 15 9.32 -17.25 7.78
N GLY A 16 10.57 -17.43 8.23
CA GLY A 16 11.73 -16.81 7.62
C GLY A 16 11.83 -15.31 7.88
N ILE A 17 11.65 -14.85 9.13
CA ILE A 17 11.94 -13.45 9.48
C ILE A 17 13.43 -13.28 9.81
N ASP A 18 13.96 -12.04 9.63
CA ASP A 18 15.38 -11.71 9.96
C ASP A 18 15.54 -10.82 11.19
N ILE A 19 14.46 -10.61 11.93
CA ILE A 19 14.45 -9.74 13.11
C ILE A 19 14.89 -10.52 14.33
N GLN A 20 16.11 -10.24 14.81
CA GLN A 20 16.73 -10.98 15.93
C GLN A 20 16.13 -10.63 17.31
N LYS A 21 15.42 -9.52 17.44
CA LYS A 21 14.68 -9.13 18.65
C LYS A 21 13.23 -8.79 18.27
N PRO A 22 12.43 -9.82 17.93
CA PRO A 22 11.08 -9.57 17.45
C PRO A 22 10.15 -9.07 18.55
N VAL A 23 9.17 -8.25 18.18
CA VAL A 23 8.04 -7.92 19.03
C VAL A 23 7.03 -9.04 18.98
N LEU A 24 6.62 -9.47 20.15
CA LEU A 24 5.51 -10.38 20.41
C LEU A 24 4.32 -9.54 20.88
N SER A 25 3.17 -9.66 20.24
CA SER A 25 1.97 -8.90 20.56
C SER A 25 0.74 -9.79 20.68
N TRP A 26 -0.28 -9.30 21.39
CA TRP A 26 -1.53 -10.03 21.64
C TRP A 26 -2.69 -9.06 21.82
N LEU A 27 -3.92 -9.57 21.74
CA LEU A 27 -5.13 -8.91 22.17
C LEU A 27 -5.67 -9.56 23.45
N CYS A 28 -6.51 -8.80 24.19
CA CYS A 28 -7.13 -9.28 25.43
C CYS A 28 -8.58 -9.69 25.20
N GLU A 29 -8.95 -10.86 25.69
CA GLU A 29 -10.33 -11.33 25.73
C GLU A 29 -10.80 -11.51 27.18
N GLY A 30 -11.99 -10.95 27.50
CA GLY A 30 -12.55 -10.99 28.85
C GLY A 30 -11.85 -10.03 29.83
N GLY A 31 -12.53 -9.69 30.93
CA GLY A 31 -12.10 -8.67 31.89
C GLY A 31 -12.31 -7.24 31.39
N VAL A 32 -11.89 -6.27 32.22
CA VAL A 32 -12.02 -4.83 31.95
C VAL A 32 -10.69 -4.22 31.52
N ALA A 33 -9.60 -4.60 32.19
CA ALA A 33 -8.27 -4.07 31.91
C ALA A 33 -7.16 -5.08 32.28
N GLN A 34 -6.14 -5.18 31.43
CA GLN A 34 -4.90 -5.86 31.74
C GLN A 34 -4.08 -5.04 32.75
N THR A 35 -3.59 -5.70 33.82
CA THR A 35 -2.72 -5.07 34.83
C THR A 35 -1.30 -5.61 34.81
N ALA A 36 -1.09 -6.80 34.28
CA ALA A 36 0.23 -7.40 34.12
C ALA A 36 0.18 -8.48 33.02
N TYR A 37 1.35 -8.86 32.53
CA TYR A 37 1.53 -10.00 31.62
C TYR A 37 2.79 -10.79 31.97
N GLU A 38 2.88 -12.01 31.45
CA GLU A 38 4.08 -12.85 31.49
C GLU A 38 4.16 -13.62 30.17
N VAL A 39 5.32 -13.57 29.52
CA VAL A 39 5.60 -14.26 28.27
C VAL A 39 6.68 -15.31 28.47
N GLU A 40 6.52 -16.45 27.83
CA GLU A 40 7.50 -17.53 27.78
C GLU A 40 7.74 -17.92 26.33
N ALA A 41 9.02 -18.00 25.92
CA ALA A 41 9.43 -18.44 24.58
C ALA A 41 10.29 -19.70 24.67
N LEU A 42 10.02 -20.66 23.80
CA LEU A 42 10.65 -21.98 23.76
C LEU A 42 11.22 -22.27 22.37
N SER A 43 12.37 -22.94 22.32
CA SER A 43 12.93 -23.52 21.11
C SER A 43 13.31 -24.97 21.37
N CYS A 44 12.96 -25.91 20.48
CA CYS A 44 13.17 -27.34 20.69
C CYS A 44 12.68 -27.88 22.06
N GLY A 45 11.56 -27.32 22.56
CA GLY A 45 10.99 -27.69 23.87
C GLY A 45 11.71 -27.15 25.10
N GLN A 46 12.77 -26.35 24.91
CA GLN A 46 13.50 -25.71 26.01
C GLN A 46 13.14 -24.22 26.07
N VAL A 47 12.97 -23.68 27.27
CA VAL A 47 12.73 -22.27 27.49
C VAL A 47 14.01 -21.50 27.18
N ILE A 48 13.92 -20.60 26.18
CA ILE A 48 15.03 -19.71 25.76
C ILE A 48 14.91 -18.30 26.31
N TRP A 49 13.70 -17.91 26.75
CA TRP A 49 13.46 -16.58 27.30
C TRP A 49 12.14 -16.54 28.10
N GLN A 50 12.13 -15.72 29.14
CA GLN A 50 10.94 -15.42 29.96
C GLN A 50 10.96 -13.95 30.35
N SER A 51 9.84 -13.25 30.20
CA SER A 51 9.71 -11.86 30.68
C SER A 51 9.61 -11.75 32.20
N GLY A 52 9.27 -12.86 32.90
CA GLY A 52 8.69 -12.79 34.23
C GLY A 52 7.36 -12.02 34.22
N ARG A 53 6.80 -11.77 35.43
CA ARG A 53 5.59 -10.94 35.54
C ARG A 53 5.96 -9.47 35.35
N VAL A 54 5.48 -8.85 34.27
CA VAL A 54 5.64 -7.41 33.99
C VAL A 54 4.34 -6.69 34.31
N THR A 55 4.40 -5.69 35.19
CA THR A 55 3.25 -4.85 35.56
C THR A 55 3.03 -3.81 34.46
N GLY A 56 1.81 -3.70 33.94
CA GLY A 56 1.43 -2.76 32.89
C GLY A 56 0.29 -3.26 32.02
N ASN A 57 -0.19 -2.38 31.16
CA ASN A 57 -1.30 -2.63 30.23
C ASN A 57 -0.85 -2.67 28.76
N THR A 58 0.46 -2.71 28.51
CA THR A 58 0.99 -2.89 27.14
C THR A 58 0.68 -4.30 26.65
N MET A 59 0.20 -4.42 25.42
CA MET A 59 -0.14 -5.69 24.79
C MET A 59 0.96 -6.16 23.84
N HIS A 60 2.20 -5.81 24.12
CA HIS A 60 3.37 -6.26 23.38
C HIS A 60 4.62 -6.29 24.27
N THR A 61 5.62 -7.05 23.83
CA THR A 61 6.95 -7.08 24.45
C THR A 61 8.00 -7.47 23.40
N VAL A 62 9.26 -7.09 23.63
CA VAL A 62 10.39 -7.53 22.79
C VAL A 62 10.95 -8.83 23.35
N LEU A 63 11.11 -9.84 22.49
CA LEU A 63 11.83 -11.04 22.82
C LEU A 63 13.34 -10.74 22.77
N ASP A 64 13.98 -10.66 23.93
CA ASP A 64 15.42 -10.37 24.04
C ASP A 64 16.20 -11.65 24.38
N ALA A 65 16.36 -12.49 23.37
CA ALA A 65 17.17 -13.71 23.42
C ALA A 65 18.07 -13.77 22.19
N PRO A 66 19.24 -14.41 22.27
CA PRO A 66 20.04 -14.68 21.07
C PRO A 66 19.30 -15.67 20.17
N LEU A 67 19.01 -15.23 18.94
CA LEU A 67 18.36 -16.05 17.91
C LEU A 67 19.32 -16.29 16.74
N SER A 68 19.22 -17.43 16.10
CA SER A 68 20.07 -17.86 14.99
C SER A 68 19.27 -18.22 13.74
N SER A 69 19.92 -18.28 12.60
CA SER A 69 19.32 -18.71 11.34
C SER A 69 18.60 -20.06 11.49
N ARG A 70 17.43 -20.21 10.84
CA ARG A 70 16.61 -21.43 10.83
C ARG A 70 15.97 -21.80 12.17
N GLN A 71 16.14 -20.96 13.20
CA GLN A 71 15.60 -21.27 14.54
C GLN A 71 14.09 -21.09 14.58
N SER A 72 13.39 -22.16 14.97
CA SER A 72 11.97 -22.12 15.24
C SER A 72 11.72 -21.82 16.72
N VAL A 73 10.81 -20.90 17.01
CA VAL A 73 10.45 -20.45 18.37
C VAL A 73 8.93 -20.54 18.53
N CYS A 74 8.50 -21.19 19.60
CA CYS A 74 7.12 -21.16 20.08
C CYS A 74 7.03 -20.25 21.29
N TRP A 75 5.97 -19.48 21.43
CA TRP A 75 5.78 -18.61 22.58
C TRP A 75 4.33 -18.53 23.01
N ARG A 76 4.10 -18.18 24.26
CA ARG A 76 2.79 -18.02 24.88
C ARG A 76 2.80 -16.91 25.89
N VAL A 77 1.61 -16.37 26.20
CA VAL A 77 1.45 -15.26 27.14
C VAL A 77 0.31 -15.55 28.12
N ARG A 78 0.47 -15.09 29.35
CA ARG A 78 -0.54 -15.11 30.39
C ARG A 78 -0.77 -13.71 30.93
N LEU A 79 -2.04 -13.35 31.19
CA LEU A 79 -2.46 -12.01 31.57
C LEU A 79 -3.02 -11.99 32.98
N TRP A 80 -2.94 -10.84 33.65
CA TRP A 80 -3.63 -10.52 34.90
C TRP A 80 -4.69 -9.46 34.64
N ASP A 81 -5.89 -9.67 35.19
CA ASP A 81 -7.02 -8.77 35.07
C ASP A 81 -6.92 -7.56 36.05
N GLU A 82 -7.94 -6.71 36.06
CA GLU A 82 -8.07 -5.53 36.90
C GLU A 82 -8.06 -5.84 38.41
N ASN A 83 -8.37 -7.08 38.79
CA ASN A 83 -8.35 -7.56 40.17
C ASN A 83 -7.00 -8.18 40.54
N GLY A 84 -6.05 -8.24 39.62
CA GLY A 84 -4.76 -8.91 39.78
C GLY A 84 -4.83 -10.42 39.77
N ALA A 85 -5.93 -11.03 39.28
CA ALA A 85 -6.07 -12.44 39.12
C ALA A 85 -5.41 -12.92 37.81
N ALA A 86 -4.58 -13.99 37.90
CA ALA A 86 -3.94 -14.59 36.75
C ALA A 86 -4.95 -15.39 35.91
N GLY A 87 -4.99 -15.13 34.60
CA GLY A 87 -5.69 -15.95 33.63
C GLY A 87 -4.91 -17.19 33.22
N PRO A 88 -5.46 -17.99 32.32
CA PRO A 88 -4.74 -19.13 31.73
C PRO A 88 -3.63 -18.65 30.78
N TRP A 89 -2.67 -19.51 30.50
CA TRP A 89 -1.79 -19.32 29.34
C TRP A 89 -2.60 -19.30 28.04
N SER A 90 -2.16 -18.50 27.07
CA SER A 90 -2.71 -18.52 25.71
C SER A 90 -2.42 -19.86 25.02
N GLU A 91 -3.10 -20.13 23.92
CA GLU A 91 -2.58 -21.07 22.92
C GLU A 91 -1.21 -20.56 22.44
N PRO A 92 -0.27 -21.47 22.11
CA PRO A 92 1.04 -21.05 21.64
C PRO A 92 0.96 -20.46 20.22
N ALA A 93 1.75 -19.44 19.97
CA ALA A 93 2.10 -18.95 18.63
C ALA A 93 3.53 -19.37 18.29
N ALA A 94 3.86 -19.40 17.01
CA ALA A 94 5.20 -19.76 16.55
C ALA A 94 5.72 -18.80 15.50
N PHE A 95 7.05 -18.71 15.38
CA PHE A 95 7.73 -18.09 14.25
C PHE A 95 9.04 -18.81 13.97
N GLU A 96 9.59 -18.61 12.78
CA GLU A 96 10.89 -19.17 12.38
C GLU A 96 11.79 -18.09 11.80
N LEU A 97 13.08 -18.12 12.15
CA LEU A 97 14.09 -17.24 11.55
C LEU A 97 14.49 -17.77 10.17
N GLY A 98 14.71 -16.85 9.24
CA GLY A 98 15.28 -17.14 7.92
C GLY A 98 16.81 -17.31 7.97
N LEU A 99 17.46 -17.02 6.86
CA LEU A 99 18.91 -17.01 6.71
C LEU A 99 19.45 -15.62 7.07
N LEU A 100 20.05 -15.48 8.23
CA LEU A 100 20.45 -14.20 8.82
C LEU A 100 21.80 -13.69 8.30
N SER A 101 22.55 -14.52 7.58
CA SER A 101 23.90 -14.20 7.12
C SER A 101 24.07 -14.57 5.64
N PRO A 102 24.80 -13.76 4.86
CA PRO A 102 25.25 -14.14 3.52
C PRO A 102 25.95 -15.50 3.49
N ALA A 103 26.63 -15.89 4.57
CA ALA A 103 27.31 -17.19 4.69
C ALA A 103 26.36 -18.40 4.80
N ASP A 104 25.07 -18.17 5.05
CA ASP A 104 24.05 -19.22 5.06
C ASP A 104 23.65 -19.67 3.64
N TRP A 105 23.95 -18.84 2.64
CA TRP A 105 23.66 -19.12 1.24
C TRP A 105 24.79 -19.92 0.59
N GLN A 106 24.43 -21.01 -0.08
CA GLN A 106 25.32 -21.83 -0.89
C GLN A 106 24.88 -21.87 -2.36
N ALA A 107 23.62 -21.49 -2.62
CA ALA A 107 23.04 -21.38 -3.95
C ALA A 107 23.69 -20.23 -4.75
N GLN A 108 23.73 -20.35 -6.05
CA GLN A 108 24.22 -19.32 -6.97
C GLN A 108 23.05 -18.66 -7.69
N TRP A 109 23.19 -17.40 -8.05
CA TRP A 109 22.27 -16.76 -8.97
C TRP A 109 22.42 -17.38 -10.35
N ILE A 110 21.30 -17.81 -10.95
CA ILE A 110 21.29 -18.41 -12.28
C ILE A 110 20.42 -17.62 -13.23
N ASP A 111 20.95 -17.36 -14.43
CA ASP A 111 20.29 -16.70 -15.55
C ASP A 111 19.71 -17.75 -16.50
N PRO A 112 18.40 -17.75 -16.73
CA PRO A 112 17.75 -18.74 -17.60
C PRO A 112 17.84 -18.41 -19.09
N GLU A 113 18.34 -17.25 -19.50
CA GLU A 113 18.24 -16.76 -20.87
C GLU A 113 19.57 -16.87 -21.61
N LEU A 114 19.50 -17.29 -22.88
CA LEU A 114 20.68 -17.37 -23.74
C LEU A 114 20.99 -16.06 -24.47
N GLN A 115 19.97 -15.22 -24.63
CA GLN A 115 20.06 -13.95 -25.33
C GLN A 115 19.21 -12.90 -24.60
N HIS A 116 19.76 -11.71 -24.47
CA HIS A 116 19.13 -10.55 -23.85
C HIS A 116 18.91 -9.48 -24.92
N ASP A 117 17.66 -9.25 -25.30
CA ASP A 117 17.27 -8.17 -26.22
C ASP A 117 16.26 -7.25 -25.49
N PRO A 118 16.72 -6.10 -25.00
CA PRO A 118 15.86 -5.19 -24.24
C PRO A 118 14.73 -4.57 -25.07
N SER A 119 14.77 -4.70 -26.39
CA SER A 119 13.79 -4.09 -27.30
C SER A 119 12.53 -4.92 -27.50
N VAL A 120 12.53 -6.20 -27.08
CA VAL A 120 11.40 -7.12 -27.29
C VAL A 120 10.79 -7.59 -25.98
N HIS A 121 9.53 -8.02 -26.01
CA HIS A 121 8.93 -8.78 -24.91
C HIS A 121 9.45 -10.22 -24.93
N HIS A 122 9.89 -10.70 -23.78
CA HIS A 122 10.38 -12.05 -23.64
C HIS A 122 9.28 -13.03 -23.24
N PRO A 123 9.29 -14.27 -23.73
CA PRO A 123 8.53 -15.36 -23.12
C PRO A 123 8.98 -15.60 -21.68
N ALA A 124 8.08 -16.12 -20.86
CA ALA A 124 8.48 -16.59 -19.53
C ALA A 124 9.56 -17.68 -19.62
N SER A 125 10.49 -17.68 -18.68
CA SER A 125 11.54 -18.69 -18.60
C SER A 125 11.09 -19.82 -17.68
N TYR A 126 11.17 -21.05 -18.20
CA TYR A 126 10.87 -22.28 -17.46
C TYR A 126 12.19 -22.93 -17.07
N LEU A 127 12.37 -23.20 -15.78
CA LEU A 127 13.57 -23.83 -15.21
C LEU A 127 13.17 -25.13 -14.55
N ARG A 128 14.10 -26.12 -14.56
CA ARG A 128 13.92 -27.38 -13.85
C ARG A 128 15.24 -27.98 -13.36
N LYS A 129 15.09 -28.78 -12.29
CA LYS A 129 16.17 -29.64 -11.78
C LYS A 129 15.58 -30.88 -11.11
N THR A 130 16.15 -32.06 -11.35
CA THR A 130 15.93 -33.26 -10.54
C THR A 130 17.01 -33.36 -9.46
N PHE A 131 16.64 -33.83 -8.28
CA PHE A 131 17.54 -33.94 -7.14
C PHE A 131 17.06 -35.06 -6.20
N THR A 132 17.98 -35.55 -5.35
CA THR A 132 17.72 -36.65 -4.42
C THR A 132 17.56 -36.09 -3.00
N VAL A 133 16.53 -36.51 -2.34
CA VAL A 133 16.21 -36.15 -0.95
C VAL A 133 16.46 -37.34 -0.02
N PRO A 134 17.26 -37.18 1.07
CA PRO A 134 17.39 -38.18 2.11
C PRO A 134 16.12 -38.27 2.96
N GLU A 135 16.00 -39.28 3.82
CA GLU A 135 15.01 -39.25 4.90
C GLU A 135 15.28 -38.04 5.81
N GLY A 136 14.24 -37.27 6.10
CA GLY A 136 14.34 -36.07 6.93
C GLY A 136 12.98 -35.71 7.55
N LYS A 137 13.01 -34.80 8.52
CA LYS A 137 11.82 -34.39 9.29
C LYS A 137 11.25 -33.06 8.85
N GLN A 138 12.09 -32.16 8.37
CA GLN A 138 11.73 -30.78 8.07
C GLN A 138 12.44 -30.29 6.82
N ALA A 139 11.69 -29.74 5.88
CA ALA A 139 12.26 -29.17 4.67
C ALA A 139 11.88 -27.70 4.51
N ARG A 140 12.84 -26.87 4.10
CA ARG A 140 12.66 -25.43 3.86
C ARG A 140 13.18 -25.06 2.49
N LEU A 141 12.36 -24.31 1.76
CA LEU A 141 12.74 -23.69 0.51
C LEU A 141 12.90 -22.18 0.72
N TYR A 142 14.10 -21.68 0.45
CA TYR A 142 14.44 -20.27 0.38
C TYR A 142 14.58 -19.90 -1.09
N VAL A 143 13.79 -18.89 -1.55
CA VAL A 143 13.75 -18.56 -2.97
C VAL A 143 13.47 -17.09 -3.21
N THR A 144 14.14 -16.53 -4.20
CA THR A 144 13.89 -15.19 -4.74
C THR A 144 14.31 -15.11 -6.21
N CYS A 145 13.96 -14.00 -6.88
CA CYS A 145 14.42 -13.77 -8.26
C CYS A 145 14.47 -12.27 -8.58
N TYR A 146 15.30 -11.89 -9.50
CA TYR A 146 15.13 -10.65 -10.27
C TYR A 146 14.06 -10.92 -11.33
N GLY A 147 12.87 -10.33 -11.16
CA GLY A 147 11.64 -10.64 -11.87
C GLY A 147 10.54 -11.11 -10.93
N LEU A 148 9.68 -12.00 -11.41
CA LEU A 148 8.66 -12.72 -10.62
C LEU A 148 8.85 -14.23 -10.78
N TYR A 149 8.44 -15.03 -9.79
CA TYR A 149 8.52 -16.47 -9.88
C TYR A 149 7.24 -17.19 -9.42
N GLU A 150 7.01 -18.36 -9.99
CA GLU A 150 6.20 -19.43 -9.42
C GLU A 150 7.05 -20.71 -9.31
N ALA A 151 7.10 -21.32 -8.13
CA ALA A 151 7.82 -22.58 -7.90
C ALA A 151 6.84 -23.76 -7.76
N TRP A 152 7.24 -24.90 -8.30
CA TRP A 152 6.47 -26.13 -8.29
C TRP A 152 7.38 -27.29 -7.88
N LEU A 153 6.94 -28.08 -6.90
CA LEU A 153 7.70 -29.20 -6.36
C LEU A 153 6.87 -30.47 -6.55
N ASN A 154 7.40 -31.45 -7.31
CA ASN A 154 6.70 -32.66 -7.68
C ASN A 154 5.30 -32.41 -8.27
N GLY A 155 5.17 -31.37 -9.12
CA GLY A 155 3.92 -30.97 -9.77
C GLY A 155 2.93 -30.22 -8.87
N GLN A 156 3.28 -29.91 -7.62
CA GLN A 156 2.49 -29.10 -6.70
C GLN A 156 3.07 -27.70 -6.55
N ARG A 157 2.24 -26.67 -6.65
CA ARG A 157 2.67 -25.28 -6.43
C ARG A 157 3.16 -25.08 -5.01
N VAL A 158 4.28 -24.37 -4.86
CA VAL A 158 4.84 -23.99 -3.56
C VAL A 158 4.21 -22.68 -3.10
N GLY A 159 3.60 -22.71 -1.92
CA GLY A 159 2.98 -21.53 -1.31
C GLY A 159 1.82 -20.94 -2.11
N ASN A 160 1.31 -19.81 -1.63
CA ASN A 160 0.19 -19.08 -2.22
C ASN A 160 0.55 -17.62 -2.57
N PHE A 161 1.80 -17.23 -2.41
CA PHE A 161 2.25 -15.87 -2.74
C PHE A 161 2.19 -15.67 -4.25
N VAL A 162 1.35 -14.71 -4.68
CA VAL A 162 1.20 -14.28 -6.06
C VAL A 162 2.16 -13.12 -6.32
N LEU A 163 2.76 -13.04 -7.51
CA LEU A 163 3.72 -11.99 -7.88
C LEU A 163 4.94 -11.93 -6.93
N ALA A 164 5.40 -13.06 -6.40
CA ALA A 164 6.61 -13.14 -5.60
C ALA A 164 7.87 -12.84 -6.45
N PRO A 165 8.89 -12.18 -5.92
CA PRO A 165 9.09 -11.76 -4.53
C PRO A 165 8.42 -10.44 -4.15
N GLY A 166 7.84 -9.68 -5.11
CA GLY A 166 7.23 -8.39 -4.88
C GLY A 166 8.04 -7.21 -5.45
N SER A 167 7.69 -5.99 -5.06
CA SER A 167 8.27 -4.74 -5.53
C SER A 167 9.32 -4.20 -4.54
N TYR A 168 10.54 -3.95 -5.00
CA TYR A 168 11.68 -3.53 -4.20
C TYR A 168 12.57 -2.51 -4.95
N THR A 169 13.44 -1.84 -4.20
CA THR A 169 14.60 -1.13 -4.74
C THR A 169 15.69 -2.17 -5.02
N TYR A 170 15.55 -2.91 -6.12
CA TYR A 170 16.30 -4.15 -6.39
C TYR A 170 17.82 -3.99 -6.35
N GLU A 171 18.36 -2.78 -6.61
CA GLU A 171 19.80 -2.53 -6.49
C GLU A 171 20.29 -2.54 -5.03
N LYS A 172 19.38 -2.36 -4.05
CA LYS A 172 19.72 -2.22 -2.63
C LYS A 172 19.08 -3.27 -1.73
N ARG A 173 17.94 -3.78 -2.15
CA ARG A 173 17.17 -4.74 -1.37
C ARG A 173 16.29 -5.61 -2.26
N ILE A 174 16.30 -6.91 -1.99
CA ILE A 174 15.36 -7.87 -2.54
C ILE A 174 14.99 -8.89 -1.47
N ALA A 175 13.71 -9.18 -1.30
CA ALA A 175 13.31 -10.18 -0.32
C ALA A 175 13.32 -11.59 -0.90
N TYR A 176 13.77 -12.54 -0.11
CA TYR A 176 13.53 -13.96 -0.38
C TYR A 176 12.37 -14.47 0.50
N GLN A 177 11.63 -15.42 -0.03
CA GLN A 177 10.56 -16.11 0.67
C GLN A 177 11.06 -17.41 1.27
N THR A 178 10.51 -17.80 2.41
CA THR A 178 10.76 -19.09 3.07
C THR A 178 9.47 -19.90 3.09
N TYR A 179 9.53 -21.14 2.59
CA TYR A 179 8.38 -22.04 2.56
C TYR A 179 8.68 -23.35 3.28
N ASP A 180 7.69 -23.84 4.05
CA ASP A 180 7.69 -25.22 4.51
C ASP A 180 7.23 -26.13 3.37
N VAL A 181 8.14 -26.92 2.85
CA VAL A 181 7.88 -27.85 1.74
C VAL A 181 7.98 -29.33 2.17
N THR A 182 7.96 -29.58 3.47
CA THR A 182 8.11 -30.95 4.05
C THR A 182 7.09 -31.95 3.48
N ALA A 183 5.83 -31.51 3.34
CA ALA A 183 4.75 -32.38 2.84
C ALA A 183 4.80 -32.59 1.30
N GLN A 184 5.58 -31.80 0.57
CA GLN A 184 5.69 -31.90 -0.88
C GLN A 184 6.87 -32.75 -1.36
N LEU A 185 7.77 -33.13 -0.42
CA LEU A 185 8.94 -33.95 -0.71
C LEU A 185 8.72 -35.42 -0.28
N HIS A 186 9.47 -36.31 -0.95
CA HIS A 186 9.58 -37.72 -0.56
C HIS A 186 11.04 -38.19 -0.64
N PRO A 187 11.44 -39.19 0.13
CA PRO A 187 12.77 -39.77 0.01
C PRO A 187 13.04 -40.30 -1.41
N GLY A 188 14.23 -40.08 -1.93
CA GLY A 188 14.62 -40.44 -3.28
C GLY A 188 14.55 -39.26 -4.26
N GLU A 189 14.28 -39.54 -5.52
CA GLU A 189 14.25 -38.56 -6.58
C GLU A 189 13.03 -37.63 -6.50
N ASN A 190 13.27 -36.31 -6.60
CA ASN A 190 12.26 -35.25 -6.64
C ASN A 190 12.58 -34.30 -7.80
N GLU A 191 11.56 -33.57 -8.26
CA GLU A 191 11.72 -32.55 -9.29
C GLU A 191 11.24 -31.19 -8.77
N ILE A 192 12.03 -30.15 -9.04
CA ILE A 192 11.63 -28.75 -8.87
C ILE A 192 11.54 -28.08 -10.23
N GLN A 193 10.47 -27.33 -10.44
CA GLN A 193 10.26 -26.47 -11.59
C GLN A 193 9.99 -25.03 -11.12
N VAL A 194 10.55 -24.05 -11.84
CA VAL A 194 10.30 -22.63 -11.57
C VAL A 194 9.96 -21.95 -12.89
N ILE A 195 8.94 -21.10 -12.86
CA ILE A 195 8.59 -20.22 -13.99
C ILE A 195 8.97 -18.82 -13.55
N LEU A 196 9.76 -18.11 -14.39
CA LEU A 196 10.14 -16.71 -14.16
C LEU A 196 9.43 -15.80 -15.16
N GLY A 197 8.94 -14.67 -14.66
CA GLY A 197 8.35 -13.57 -15.43
C GLY A 197 9.07 -12.25 -15.20
N ASP A 198 8.73 -11.24 -16.01
CA ASP A 198 9.39 -9.92 -16.02
C ASP A 198 9.18 -9.13 -14.72
N GLY A 199 7.94 -9.07 -14.22
CA GLY A 199 7.56 -8.39 -12.98
C GLY A 199 7.91 -6.90 -12.95
N TRP A 200 7.98 -6.33 -11.76
CA TRP A 200 8.40 -4.93 -11.57
C TRP A 200 9.85 -4.67 -12.02
N TYR A 201 10.65 -5.72 -12.10
CA TYR A 201 12.07 -5.61 -12.46
C TYR A 201 12.27 -5.23 -13.93
N ARG A 202 11.57 -5.91 -14.86
CA ARG A 202 11.79 -5.81 -16.31
C ARG A 202 10.57 -5.35 -17.11
N SER A 203 9.34 -5.48 -16.61
CA SER A 203 8.10 -5.06 -17.31
C SER A 203 7.98 -3.55 -17.47
N CYS A 204 7.00 -3.13 -18.24
CA CYS A 204 6.48 -1.76 -18.15
C CYS A 204 5.95 -1.52 -16.73
N ALA A 205 6.49 -0.52 -16.06
CA ALA A 205 6.11 -0.21 -14.69
C ALA A 205 6.28 1.29 -14.40
N GLY A 206 5.56 1.73 -13.35
CA GLY A 206 5.67 3.08 -12.82
C GLY A 206 5.14 4.15 -13.76
N ILE A 207 5.40 5.39 -13.36
CA ILE A 207 4.87 6.61 -13.98
C ILE A 207 5.34 6.83 -15.42
N ASP A 208 6.54 6.34 -15.78
CA ASP A 208 7.10 6.53 -17.12
C ASP A 208 6.68 5.41 -18.09
N GLY A 209 6.05 4.33 -17.61
CA GLY A 209 5.65 3.17 -18.41
C GLY A 209 6.82 2.49 -19.16
N LYS A 210 8.04 2.65 -18.68
CA LYS A 210 9.26 2.12 -19.30
C LYS A 210 9.51 0.68 -18.87
N ARG A 211 10.09 -0.10 -19.78
CA ARG A 211 10.61 -1.43 -19.51
C ARG A 211 12.04 -1.37 -18.99
N ASN A 212 12.47 -2.47 -18.38
CA ASN A 212 13.86 -2.70 -17.95
C ASN A 212 14.37 -1.64 -16.95
N LEU A 213 13.47 -1.13 -16.08
CA LEU A 213 13.84 -0.05 -15.13
C LEU A 213 14.98 -0.45 -14.20
N TYR A 214 14.97 -1.69 -13.71
CA TYR A 214 16.01 -2.18 -12.80
C TYR A 214 17.06 -3.05 -13.47
N GLY A 215 16.75 -3.63 -14.64
CA GLY A 215 17.69 -4.46 -15.39
C GLY A 215 17.03 -5.24 -16.51
N GLU A 216 17.86 -5.83 -17.36
CA GLU A 216 17.46 -6.59 -18.54
C GLU A 216 17.46 -8.10 -18.29
N ASN A 217 18.28 -8.58 -17.33
CA ASN A 217 18.53 -9.99 -17.07
C ASN A 217 17.76 -10.46 -15.83
N ILE A 218 16.76 -11.30 -16.01
CA ILE A 218 16.12 -11.98 -14.88
C ILE A 218 17.01 -13.09 -14.34
N ALA A 219 16.94 -13.36 -13.04
CA ALA A 219 17.77 -14.39 -12.43
C ALA A 219 17.04 -15.03 -11.24
N LEU A 220 17.32 -16.31 -11.00
CA LEU A 220 16.79 -17.10 -9.87
C LEU A 220 17.88 -17.34 -8.84
N LEU A 221 17.53 -17.23 -7.55
CA LEU A 221 18.31 -17.75 -6.43
C LEU A 221 17.42 -18.68 -5.61
N LEU A 222 17.81 -19.94 -5.45
CA LEU A 222 17.01 -20.96 -4.79
C LEU A 222 17.87 -21.92 -3.98
N GLN A 223 17.52 -22.11 -2.70
CA GLN A 223 18.15 -23.06 -1.79
C GLN A 223 17.08 -23.88 -1.07
N LEU A 224 17.10 -25.21 -1.26
CA LEU A 224 16.23 -26.15 -0.54
C LEU A 224 17.06 -26.98 0.42
N GLU A 225 16.62 -27.01 1.67
CA GLU A 225 17.29 -27.73 2.76
C GLU A 225 16.35 -28.77 3.37
N VAL A 226 16.94 -29.87 3.81
CA VAL A 226 16.30 -30.87 4.67
C VAL A 226 17.10 -30.96 5.97
N ASP A 227 16.41 -30.76 7.10
CA ASP A 227 17.03 -30.72 8.44
C ASP A 227 18.25 -29.75 8.50
N GLY A 228 18.19 -28.63 7.80
CA GLY A 228 19.23 -27.60 7.71
C GLY A 228 20.41 -27.95 6.81
N GLN A 229 20.33 -29.02 6.02
CA GLN A 229 21.34 -29.41 5.05
C GLN A 229 20.82 -29.17 3.63
N PRO A 230 21.59 -28.48 2.76
CA PRO A 230 21.21 -28.25 1.38
C PRO A 230 21.05 -29.56 0.61
N VAL A 231 19.93 -29.72 -0.09
CA VAL A 231 19.64 -30.88 -0.97
C VAL A 231 19.40 -30.46 -2.41
N CYS A 232 18.98 -29.22 -2.65
CA CYS A 232 18.87 -28.65 -3.99
C CYS A 232 19.25 -27.16 -3.96
N LEU A 233 20.22 -26.80 -4.80
CA LEU A 233 20.72 -25.43 -4.96
C LEU A 233 20.52 -24.98 -6.41
N SER A 234 20.28 -23.70 -6.62
CA SER A 234 20.46 -23.10 -7.95
C SER A 234 21.96 -23.05 -8.26
N ASP A 235 22.35 -23.67 -9.37
CA ASP A 235 23.71 -23.81 -9.88
C ASP A 235 23.69 -24.13 -11.38
N GLU A 236 24.86 -24.34 -12.01
CA GLU A 236 25.00 -24.62 -13.43
C GLU A 236 24.34 -25.95 -13.89
N SER A 237 23.90 -26.79 -12.98
CA SER A 237 23.23 -28.07 -13.33
C SER A 237 21.75 -27.92 -13.70
N TRP A 238 21.18 -26.74 -13.52
CA TRP A 238 19.81 -26.45 -13.93
C TRP A 238 19.68 -26.34 -15.44
N GLN A 239 18.49 -26.60 -15.93
CA GLN A 239 18.10 -26.41 -17.33
C GLN A 239 16.99 -25.37 -17.43
N ALA A 240 17.02 -24.57 -18.47
CA ALA A 240 16.00 -23.57 -18.79
C ALA A 240 15.50 -23.67 -20.23
N THR A 241 14.30 -23.14 -20.49
CA THR A 241 13.75 -22.95 -21.83
C THR A 241 12.77 -21.76 -21.86
N GLN A 242 12.70 -21.03 -22.97
CA GLN A 242 11.72 -20.01 -23.29
C GLN A 242 10.66 -20.50 -24.31
N GLN A 243 10.65 -21.82 -24.62
CA GLN A 243 9.69 -22.39 -25.57
C GLN A 243 8.39 -22.85 -24.91
N GLY A 244 8.06 -22.27 -23.76
CA GLY A 244 6.81 -22.56 -23.04
C GLY A 244 5.60 -21.78 -23.60
N PRO A 245 4.41 -22.05 -23.06
CA PRO A 245 3.16 -21.48 -23.55
C PRO A 245 2.98 -19.97 -23.23
N LEU A 246 3.58 -19.45 -22.17
CA LEU A 246 3.50 -18.02 -21.81
C LEU A 246 4.51 -17.23 -22.64
N ARG A 247 4.01 -16.59 -23.71
CA ARG A 247 4.81 -15.96 -24.77
C ARG A 247 5.17 -14.50 -24.51
N GLU A 248 4.33 -13.78 -23.75
CA GLU A 248 4.58 -12.45 -23.22
C GLU A 248 4.02 -12.40 -21.80
N ASN A 249 4.70 -11.67 -20.93
CA ASN A 249 4.26 -11.43 -19.57
C ASN A 249 4.74 -10.04 -19.14
N ASP A 250 3.82 -9.13 -18.94
CA ASP A 250 4.12 -7.74 -18.59
C ASP A 250 3.10 -7.23 -17.60
N MET A 251 3.57 -6.53 -16.56
CA MET A 251 2.71 -6.07 -15.45
C MET A 251 1.59 -5.14 -15.91
N GLN A 252 1.84 -4.25 -16.88
CA GLN A 252 0.84 -3.29 -17.38
C GLN A 252 0.22 -3.74 -18.69
N GLN A 253 1.00 -4.35 -19.59
CA GLN A 253 0.51 -4.75 -20.90
C GLN A 253 -0.33 -6.02 -20.83
N GLY A 254 0.06 -6.96 -19.98
CA GLY A 254 -0.64 -8.22 -19.78
C GLY A 254 0.11 -9.43 -20.32
N GLU A 255 -0.62 -10.48 -20.68
CA GLU A 255 -0.04 -11.77 -21.03
C GLU A 255 -0.52 -12.27 -22.39
N VAL A 256 0.39 -12.92 -23.12
CA VAL A 256 0.10 -13.68 -24.34
C VAL A 256 0.40 -15.15 -24.08
N TYR A 257 -0.61 -16.00 -24.20
CA TYR A 257 -0.51 -17.43 -23.91
C TYR A 257 -0.93 -18.28 -25.09
N ASP A 258 -0.15 -19.29 -25.42
CA ASP A 258 -0.44 -20.27 -26.49
C ASP A 258 -0.65 -21.67 -25.90
N ALA A 259 -1.90 -22.07 -25.70
CA ALA A 259 -2.28 -23.37 -25.12
C ALA A 259 -1.96 -24.56 -26.03
N ARG A 260 -1.56 -24.34 -27.27
CA ARG A 260 -1.13 -25.41 -28.19
C ARG A 260 0.26 -25.95 -27.82
N VAL A 261 1.04 -25.19 -27.05
CA VAL A 261 2.32 -25.62 -26.51
C VAL A 261 2.06 -26.50 -25.28
N GLU A 262 1.91 -27.79 -25.49
CA GLU A 262 1.61 -28.76 -24.43
C GLU A 262 2.87 -29.37 -23.78
N THR A 263 4.00 -29.36 -24.48
CA THR A 263 5.29 -29.85 -24.01
C THR A 263 6.35 -28.77 -24.08
N LEU A 264 7.22 -28.77 -23.09
CA LEU A 264 8.36 -27.83 -23.04
C LEU A 264 9.57 -28.47 -23.73
N ASP A 265 10.03 -27.85 -24.82
CA ASP A 265 11.21 -28.29 -25.59
C ASP A 265 12.34 -27.25 -25.51
N GLY A 266 13.47 -27.51 -26.20
CA GLY A 266 14.58 -26.57 -26.33
C GLY A 266 15.32 -26.26 -25.03
N TRP A 267 15.38 -27.25 -24.13
CA TRP A 267 16.12 -27.13 -22.89
C TRP A 267 17.61 -26.92 -23.10
N HIS A 268 18.17 -25.96 -22.38
CA HIS A 268 19.59 -25.57 -22.40
C HIS A 268 20.12 -25.31 -21.00
N PRO A 269 21.47 -25.36 -20.78
CA PRO A 269 22.07 -24.98 -19.50
C PRO A 269 21.81 -23.51 -19.17
N VAL A 270 21.72 -23.19 -17.88
CA VAL A 270 21.63 -21.83 -17.36
C VAL A 270 23.01 -21.16 -17.27
N GLY A 271 23.04 -19.82 -17.26
CA GLY A 271 24.20 -19.05 -16.89
C GLY A 271 24.31 -18.91 -15.36
N VAL A 272 25.50 -18.57 -14.86
CA VAL A 272 25.72 -18.23 -13.44
C VAL A 272 26.13 -16.77 -13.35
N GLU A 273 25.45 -16.02 -12.46
CA GLU A 273 25.63 -14.58 -12.26
C GLU A 273 26.25 -14.27 -10.89
N ALA A 274 27.06 -13.23 -10.82
CA ALA A 274 27.81 -12.84 -9.63
C ALA A 274 27.17 -11.66 -8.88
N TYR A 275 25.84 -11.70 -8.63
CA TYR A 275 25.14 -10.61 -7.94
C TYR A 275 25.41 -10.52 -6.43
N GLY A 276 25.96 -11.56 -5.81
CA GLY A 276 26.18 -11.61 -4.36
C GLY A 276 24.88 -11.76 -3.54
N TYR A 277 24.99 -11.53 -2.23
CA TYR A 277 23.87 -11.75 -1.29
C TYR A 277 23.60 -10.54 -0.39
N ASP A 278 24.34 -9.42 -0.57
CA ASP A 278 24.26 -8.25 0.33
C ASP A 278 22.91 -7.52 0.25
N ALA A 279 22.23 -7.62 -0.90
CA ALA A 279 20.90 -7.06 -1.08
C ALA A 279 19.77 -7.95 -0.53
N LEU A 280 20.07 -9.19 -0.13
CA LEU A 280 19.02 -10.13 0.35
C LEU A 280 18.49 -9.72 1.73
N ALA A 281 17.18 -9.81 1.86
CA ALA A 281 16.46 -9.65 3.13
C ALA A 281 15.36 -10.71 3.23
N CYS A 282 14.91 -11.02 4.43
CA CYS A 282 13.72 -11.85 4.58
C CYS A 282 12.44 -11.09 4.19
N ALA A 283 11.42 -11.84 3.76
CA ALA A 283 10.10 -11.28 3.49
C ALA A 283 9.36 -11.02 4.82
N ASN A 284 9.55 -9.85 5.41
CA ASN A 284 8.91 -9.43 6.68
C ASN A 284 7.60 -8.66 6.42
N SER A 285 6.81 -9.06 5.43
CA SER A 285 5.55 -8.42 5.06
C SER A 285 4.49 -9.47 4.75
N LEU A 286 3.26 -9.01 4.55
CA LEU A 286 2.15 -9.87 4.13
C LEU A 286 2.34 -10.28 2.66
N PRO A 287 2.10 -11.56 2.31
CA PRO A 287 2.14 -11.99 0.92
C PRO A 287 1.01 -11.37 0.11
N ILE A 288 1.23 -11.16 -1.17
CA ILE A 288 0.15 -10.92 -2.12
C ILE A 288 -0.61 -12.24 -2.32
N ALA A 289 -1.92 -12.22 -2.22
CA ALA A 289 -2.75 -13.42 -2.32
C ALA A 289 -3.98 -13.22 -3.22
N GLU A 290 -4.48 -14.31 -3.79
CA GLU A 290 -5.82 -14.35 -4.36
C GLU A 290 -6.86 -14.31 -3.25
N ARG A 291 -7.84 -13.41 -3.38
CA ARG A 291 -8.84 -13.19 -2.35
C ARG A 291 -10.24 -13.44 -2.92
N GLU A 292 -11.10 -12.45 -2.95
CA GLU A 292 -12.49 -12.58 -3.37
C GLU A 292 -12.62 -12.94 -4.87
N ARG A 293 -13.69 -13.66 -5.19
CA ARG A 293 -13.96 -14.13 -6.56
C ARG A 293 -15.34 -13.64 -6.99
N PHE A 294 -15.42 -13.01 -8.17
CA PHE A 294 -16.64 -12.42 -8.71
C PHE A 294 -16.99 -13.09 -10.04
N ALA A 295 -18.17 -13.71 -10.10
CA ALA A 295 -18.67 -14.29 -11.33
C ALA A 295 -19.03 -13.18 -12.34
N GLY A 296 -18.54 -13.30 -13.57
CA GLY A 296 -18.83 -12.37 -14.64
C GLY A 296 -20.20 -12.59 -15.29
N THR A 297 -20.86 -11.50 -15.65
CA THR A 297 -22.10 -11.50 -16.44
C THR A 297 -21.81 -10.92 -17.81
N LEU A 298 -22.09 -11.67 -18.86
CA LEU A 298 -21.97 -11.20 -20.24
C LEU A 298 -23.08 -10.18 -20.55
N ILE A 299 -22.68 -9.03 -21.06
CA ILE A 299 -23.56 -7.96 -21.53
C ILE A 299 -23.17 -7.57 -22.96
N THR A 300 -24.13 -7.05 -23.70
CA THR A 300 -23.88 -6.43 -25.03
C THR A 300 -24.03 -4.93 -24.89
N THR A 301 -23.00 -4.17 -25.26
CA THR A 301 -23.03 -2.72 -25.22
C THR A 301 -23.89 -2.15 -26.36
N PRO A 302 -24.30 -0.88 -26.29
CA PRO A 302 -25.02 -0.21 -27.39
C PRO A 302 -24.27 -0.24 -28.76
N ASN A 303 -22.95 -0.27 -28.72
CA ASN A 303 -22.12 -0.43 -29.95
C ASN A 303 -21.99 -1.88 -30.42
N GLY A 304 -22.65 -2.86 -29.73
CA GLY A 304 -22.60 -4.27 -30.08
C GLY A 304 -21.35 -5.01 -29.57
N GLU A 305 -20.57 -4.43 -28.66
CA GLU A 305 -19.42 -5.10 -28.06
C GLU A 305 -19.88 -6.14 -27.03
N THR A 306 -19.21 -7.28 -26.96
CA THR A 306 -19.39 -8.24 -25.86
C THR A 306 -18.49 -7.85 -24.70
N VAL A 307 -19.08 -7.61 -23.55
CA VAL A 307 -18.38 -7.19 -22.34
C VAL A 307 -18.83 -8.06 -21.15
N ILE A 308 -17.90 -8.38 -20.27
CA ILE A 308 -18.19 -9.04 -19.00
C ILE A 308 -18.23 -7.97 -17.92
N ASP A 309 -19.34 -7.87 -17.15
CA ASP A 309 -19.45 -7.06 -15.94
C ASP A 309 -19.29 -7.97 -14.71
N TYR A 310 -18.33 -7.67 -13.86
CA TYR A 310 -18.09 -8.40 -12.60
C TYR A 310 -18.80 -7.79 -11.38
N GLY A 311 -19.48 -6.65 -11.57
CA GLY A 311 -20.25 -5.98 -10.51
C GLY A 311 -19.39 -5.25 -9.46
N GLN A 312 -18.07 -5.48 -9.41
CA GLN A 312 -17.13 -4.84 -8.51
C GLN A 312 -15.88 -4.40 -9.27
N ASN A 313 -15.41 -3.17 -9.04
CA ASN A 313 -14.09 -2.78 -9.50
C ASN A 313 -13.02 -3.25 -8.50
N LEU A 314 -11.94 -3.81 -9.02
CA LEU A 314 -10.90 -4.48 -8.22
C LEU A 314 -9.53 -4.42 -8.92
N ALA A 315 -8.48 -4.69 -8.16
CA ALA A 315 -7.19 -5.08 -8.72
C ALA A 315 -7.09 -6.61 -8.74
N GLY A 316 -6.66 -7.17 -9.87
CA GLY A 316 -6.59 -8.61 -10.04
C GLY A 316 -6.54 -9.05 -11.49
N TYR A 317 -7.10 -10.20 -11.78
CA TYR A 317 -7.15 -10.78 -13.13
C TYR A 317 -8.37 -11.68 -13.33
N VAL A 318 -8.63 -12.03 -14.59
CA VAL A 318 -9.72 -12.94 -14.96
C VAL A 318 -9.19 -14.36 -15.07
N GLU A 319 -9.91 -15.30 -14.46
CA GLU A 319 -9.84 -16.73 -14.73
C GLU A 319 -11.00 -17.11 -15.63
N PHE A 320 -10.75 -17.92 -16.65
CA PHE A 320 -11.81 -18.38 -17.52
C PHE A 320 -11.70 -19.87 -17.86
N GLU A 321 -12.85 -20.45 -18.17
CA GLU A 321 -13.01 -21.80 -18.72
C GLU A 321 -13.95 -21.74 -19.92
N LEU A 322 -13.56 -22.33 -21.05
CA LEU A 322 -14.38 -22.41 -22.26
C LEU A 322 -13.98 -23.60 -23.13
N ASP A 323 -14.85 -23.99 -24.03
CA ASP A 323 -14.56 -24.98 -25.07
C ASP A 323 -14.26 -24.27 -26.39
N ALA A 324 -13.21 -24.69 -27.11
CA ALA A 324 -12.76 -24.07 -28.34
C ALA A 324 -12.08 -25.05 -29.27
N HIS A 325 -11.86 -24.63 -30.54
CA HIS A 325 -11.05 -25.35 -31.50
C HIS A 325 -9.61 -24.84 -31.52
N THR A 326 -8.69 -25.71 -31.90
CA THR A 326 -7.27 -25.37 -32.01
C THR A 326 -7.04 -24.12 -32.84
N GLY A 327 -6.34 -23.14 -32.27
CA GLY A 327 -5.94 -21.90 -32.96
C GLY A 327 -6.96 -20.76 -32.85
N GLN A 328 -8.19 -21.01 -32.38
CA GLN A 328 -9.11 -19.93 -32.04
C GLN A 328 -8.51 -19.05 -30.94
N LYS A 329 -8.89 -17.76 -30.91
CA LYS A 329 -8.33 -16.81 -29.95
C LYS A 329 -9.42 -16.16 -29.14
N ILE A 330 -9.12 -15.90 -27.88
CA ILE A 330 -9.87 -14.98 -27.03
C ILE A 330 -8.95 -13.86 -26.55
N ILE A 331 -9.41 -12.61 -26.68
CA ILE A 331 -8.75 -11.41 -26.17
C ILE A 331 -9.66 -10.79 -25.14
N LEU A 332 -9.16 -10.64 -23.92
CA LEU A 332 -9.82 -9.93 -22.84
C LEU A 332 -9.11 -8.60 -22.60
N THR A 333 -9.79 -7.48 -22.86
CA THR A 333 -9.28 -6.13 -22.60
C THR A 333 -9.97 -5.59 -21.35
N HIS A 334 -9.19 -5.31 -20.30
CA HIS A 334 -9.71 -4.90 -18.99
C HIS A 334 -9.91 -3.38 -18.92
N GLY A 335 -11.01 -2.96 -18.28
CA GLY A 335 -11.36 -1.57 -18.08
C GLY A 335 -12.20 -1.36 -16.82
N GLU A 336 -12.13 -0.17 -16.25
CA GLU A 336 -12.76 0.14 -14.98
C GLU A 336 -14.20 0.62 -15.12
N THR A 337 -14.57 1.19 -16.28
CA THR A 337 -15.86 1.87 -16.46
C THR A 337 -16.39 1.69 -17.87
N LEU A 338 -17.65 1.97 -18.06
CA LEU A 338 -18.27 2.22 -19.36
C LEU A 338 -18.32 3.74 -19.60
N ASP A 339 -18.39 4.14 -20.87
CA ASP A 339 -18.58 5.55 -21.22
C ASP A 339 -19.99 6.05 -20.87
N GLU A 340 -20.27 7.31 -21.15
CA GLU A 340 -21.58 7.94 -20.90
C GLU A 340 -22.74 7.34 -21.71
N HIS A 341 -22.42 6.57 -22.76
CA HIS A 341 -23.35 5.87 -23.62
C HIS A 341 -23.51 4.40 -23.25
N GLY A 342 -22.76 3.90 -22.26
CA GLY A 342 -22.75 2.50 -21.83
C GLY A 342 -21.85 1.57 -22.67
N ASN A 343 -20.90 2.10 -23.43
CA ASN A 343 -19.94 1.33 -24.20
C ASN A 343 -18.65 1.12 -23.42
N PHE A 344 -17.88 0.09 -23.78
CA PHE A 344 -16.59 -0.16 -23.13
C PHE A 344 -15.61 0.99 -23.39
N THR A 345 -14.90 1.40 -22.34
CA THR A 345 -13.82 2.38 -22.45
C THR A 345 -12.67 2.06 -21.50
N ASN A 346 -11.46 2.34 -21.93
CA ASN A 346 -10.24 2.35 -21.13
C ASN A 346 -9.50 3.71 -21.21
N ALA A 347 -10.17 4.73 -21.78
CA ALA A 347 -9.61 6.06 -21.98
C ALA A 347 -9.22 6.76 -20.65
N ASN A 348 -9.82 6.35 -19.51
CA ASN A 348 -9.55 6.94 -18.20
C ASN A 348 -8.13 6.69 -17.69
N PHE A 349 -7.43 5.68 -18.20
CA PHE A 349 -6.05 5.37 -17.83
C PHE A 349 -5.06 5.43 -19.01
N GLN A 350 -5.48 5.86 -20.20
CA GLN A 350 -4.57 6.13 -21.30
C GLN A 350 -3.93 7.52 -21.12
N ASP A 351 -2.63 7.60 -21.34
CA ASP A 351 -1.86 8.85 -21.30
C ASP A 351 -0.81 8.81 -22.41
N ASP A 352 -1.12 9.45 -23.54
CA ASP A 352 -0.28 9.45 -24.75
C ASP A 352 1.08 10.15 -24.53
N THR A 353 1.24 10.87 -23.42
CA THR A 353 2.48 11.61 -23.13
C THR A 353 3.49 10.80 -22.32
N ARG A 354 3.07 9.73 -21.64
CA ARG A 354 3.89 8.96 -20.70
C ARG A 354 4.16 7.54 -21.16
N HIS A 355 3.28 6.95 -21.95
CA HIS A 355 3.37 5.55 -22.34
C HIS A 355 3.89 5.40 -23.77
N GLN A 356 4.47 4.22 -24.04
CA GLN A 356 4.94 3.85 -25.37
C GLN A 356 3.82 3.88 -26.41
N GLU A 357 4.17 3.91 -27.67
CA GLU A 357 3.23 3.80 -28.78
C GLU A 357 2.28 2.61 -28.60
N GLY A 358 0.97 2.88 -28.61
CA GLY A 358 -0.07 1.87 -28.35
C GLY A 358 -0.69 1.93 -26.94
N GLY A 359 -0.16 2.77 -26.02
CA GLY A 359 -0.73 2.96 -24.70
C GLY A 359 -0.67 1.73 -23.77
N ILE A 360 -1.52 1.71 -22.75
CA ILE A 360 -1.65 0.59 -21.82
C ILE A 360 -2.71 -0.38 -22.31
N ARG A 361 -2.32 -1.63 -22.60
CA ARG A 361 -3.24 -2.64 -23.14
C ARG A 361 -4.14 -3.25 -22.07
N GLN A 362 -3.61 -3.67 -20.94
CA GLN A 362 -4.30 -4.47 -19.90
C GLN A 362 -5.03 -5.68 -20.54
N GLN A 363 -4.31 -6.50 -21.30
CA GLN A 363 -4.90 -7.58 -22.10
C GLN A 363 -4.41 -8.95 -21.71
N ILE A 364 -5.33 -9.92 -21.79
CA ILE A 364 -4.99 -11.34 -21.91
C ILE A 364 -5.30 -11.76 -23.34
N ILE A 365 -4.28 -12.25 -24.05
CA ILE A 365 -4.40 -12.79 -25.40
C ILE A 365 -4.12 -14.29 -25.31
N TYR A 366 -5.13 -15.10 -25.53
CA TYR A 366 -5.04 -16.55 -25.37
C TYR A 366 -5.37 -17.28 -26.68
N THR A 367 -4.43 -18.11 -27.15
CA THR A 367 -4.65 -19.01 -28.30
C THR A 367 -5.03 -20.39 -27.77
N CYS A 368 -6.21 -20.87 -28.19
CA CYS A 368 -6.82 -22.10 -27.70
C CYS A 368 -6.21 -23.36 -28.30
N LYS A 369 -6.22 -24.43 -27.52
CA LYS A 369 -6.08 -25.82 -27.98
C LYS A 369 -7.46 -26.44 -28.24
N GLU A 370 -7.52 -27.64 -28.79
CA GLU A 370 -8.76 -28.36 -28.98
C GLU A 370 -9.44 -28.74 -27.67
N GLY A 371 -10.76 -28.51 -27.59
CA GLY A 371 -11.62 -28.88 -26.46
C GLY A 371 -11.57 -27.87 -25.32
N ARG A 372 -11.51 -28.38 -24.08
CA ARG A 372 -11.59 -27.58 -22.87
C ARG A 372 -10.32 -26.77 -22.63
N ASN A 373 -10.47 -25.47 -22.52
CA ASN A 373 -9.44 -24.49 -22.20
C ASN A 373 -9.72 -23.87 -20.83
N HIS A 374 -8.66 -23.70 -20.05
CA HIS A 374 -8.68 -23.03 -18.76
C HIS A 374 -7.44 -22.15 -18.64
N TYR A 375 -7.62 -20.90 -18.23
CA TYR A 375 -6.50 -20.00 -18.04
C TYR A 375 -6.77 -19.01 -16.91
N LYS A 376 -5.70 -18.66 -16.21
CA LYS A 376 -5.60 -17.62 -15.20
C LYS A 376 -4.25 -16.95 -15.35
N ALA A 377 -4.20 -15.61 -15.38
CA ALA A 377 -2.94 -14.86 -15.47
C ALA A 377 -2.01 -15.17 -14.29
N ARG A 378 -0.69 -15.01 -14.50
CA ARG A 378 0.36 -15.39 -13.54
C ARG A 378 1.20 -14.24 -13.06
N PHE A 379 1.65 -13.37 -13.99
CA PHE A 379 2.65 -12.33 -13.75
C PHE A 379 2.18 -10.93 -14.07
N THR A 380 0.88 -10.71 -14.01
CA THR A 380 0.23 -9.40 -14.19
C THR A 380 -0.94 -9.23 -13.24
N ILE A 381 -1.32 -7.98 -13.00
CA ILE A 381 -2.60 -7.62 -12.40
C ILE A 381 -3.18 -6.42 -13.15
N PHE A 382 -4.50 -6.26 -13.13
CA PHE A 382 -5.20 -5.16 -13.78
C PHE A 382 -6.15 -4.49 -12.81
N GLY A 383 -6.37 -3.17 -12.95
CA GLY A 383 -7.50 -2.49 -12.35
C GLY A 383 -8.71 -2.58 -13.29
N PHE A 384 -9.81 -3.20 -12.86
CA PHE A 384 -10.97 -3.39 -13.72
C PHE A 384 -12.25 -3.76 -12.98
N ARG A 385 -13.37 -3.42 -13.60
CA ARG A 385 -14.70 -4.00 -13.35
C ARG A 385 -15.22 -4.73 -14.58
N TYR A 386 -14.81 -4.29 -15.76
CA TYR A 386 -15.28 -4.80 -17.04
C TYR A 386 -14.15 -5.44 -17.81
N ALA A 387 -14.48 -6.48 -18.59
CA ALA A 387 -13.57 -7.02 -19.59
C ALA A 387 -14.28 -7.13 -20.93
N LYS A 388 -13.78 -6.37 -21.94
CA LYS A 388 -14.24 -6.54 -23.33
C LYS A 388 -13.70 -7.84 -23.88
N VAL A 389 -14.57 -8.63 -24.54
CA VAL A 389 -14.24 -9.92 -25.14
C VAL A 389 -14.22 -9.78 -26.65
N GLU A 390 -13.10 -10.14 -27.26
CA GLU A 390 -12.94 -10.23 -28.71
C GLU A 390 -12.58 -11.67 -29.07
N THR A 391 -13.51 -12.37 -29.75
CA THR A 391 -13.35 -13.78 -30.09
C THR A 391 -14.35 -14.21 -31.17
N ASP A 392 -14.03 -15.32 -31.86
CA ASP A 392 -14.93 -16.08 -32.73
C ASP A 392 -15.46 -17.36 -32.08
N ILE A 393 -15.15 -17.57 -30.81
CA ILE A 393 -15.58 -18.74 -30.01
C ILE A 393 -17.04 -18.55 -29.57
N ASP A 394 -17.84 -19.63 -29.61
CA ASP A 394 -19.15 -19.65 -28.98
C ASP A 394 -18.97 -19.63 -27.46
N LEU A 395 -19.42 -18.55 -26.80
CA LEU A 395 -19.31 -18.37 -25.37
C LEU A 395 -20.39 -19.08 -24.54
N ASN A 396 -21.28 -19.87 -25.17
CA ASN A 396 -22.27 -20.67 -24.43
C ASN A 396 -21.57 -21.67 -23.50
N GLY A 397 -21.87 -21.59 -22.21
CA GLY A 397 -21.23 -22.44 -21.19
C GLY A 397 -19.84 -21.99 -20.77
N ALA A 398 -19.29 -20.93 -21.35
CA ALA A 398 -18.06 -20.32 -20.85
C ALA A 398 -18.26 -19.73 -19.46
N LYS A 399 -17.22 -19.81 -18.64
CA LYS A 399 -17.20 -19.22 -17.31
C LYS A 399 -16.09 -18.20 -17.22
N PHE A 400 -16.38 -17.04 -16.66
CA PHE A 400 -15.44 -15.97 -16.41
C PHE A 400 -15.54 -15.54 -14.96
N THR A 401 -14.43 -15.51 -14.25
CA THR A 401 -14.35 -15.15 -12.82
C THR A 401 -13.24 -14.11 -12.63
N ALA A 402 -13.58 -12.94 -12.14
CA ALA A 402 -12.57 -12.01 -11.67
C ALA A 402 -12.07 -12.44 -10.28
N ILE A 403 -10.77 -12.43 -10.09
CA ILE A 403 -10.10 -12.76 -8.84
C ILE A 403 -9.42 -11.49 -8.34
N ALA A 404 -9.82 -11.03 -7.16
CA ALA A 404 -9.15 -9.92 -6.49
C ALA A 404 -7.78 -10.37 -5.97
N VAL A 405 -6.75 -9.52 -6.19
CA VAL A 405 -5.35 -9.80 -5.81
C VAL A 405 -4.80 -8.61 -5.06
N TYR A 406 -4.45 -8.82 -3.79
CA TYR A 406 -3.87 -7.80 -2.92
C TYR A 406 -3.12 -8.46 -1.75
N SER A 407 -2.35 -7.65 -1.00
CA SER A 407 -1.64 -8.14 0.18
C SER A 407 -2.61 -8.66 1.25
N ASP A 408 -2.30 -9.78 1.87
CA ASP A 408 -3.19 -10.56 2.75
C ASP A 408 -3.48 -9.88 4.09
N MET A 409 -4.08 -8.68 4.03
CA MET A 409 -4.46 -7.87 5.18
C MET A 409 -5.74 -8.38 5.83
N GLU A 410 -5.77 -8.37 7.17
CA GLU A 410 -6.99 -8.61 7.94
C GLU A 410 -7.83 -7.32 8.04
N ASP A 411 -9.14 -7.42 7.80
CA ASP A 411 -10.08 -6.33 8.06
C ASP A 411 -10.18 -6.09 9.58
N VAL A 412 -9.92 -4.86 10.06
CA VAL A 412 -9.91 -4.55 11.50
C VAL A 412 -11.19 -3.91 12.01
N GLY A 413 -12.15 -3.61 11.13
CA GLY A 413 -13.41 -2.99 11.50
C GLY A 413 -14.50 -3.16 10.46
N SER A 414 -15.73 -2.95 10.89
CA SER A 414 -16.89 -2.89 10.01
C SER A 414 -17.73 -1.67 10.34
N PHE A 415 -18.46 -1.16 9.37
CA PHE A 415 -19.35 -0.03 9.55
C PHE A 415 -20.68 -0.28 8.85
N ALA A 416 -21.79 0.05 9.53
CA ALA A 416 -23.10 0.09 8.94
C ALA A 416 -23.95 1.20 9.60
N CYS A 417 -24.77 1.89 8.81
CA CYS A 417 -25.72 2.88 9.28
C CYS A 417 -27.03 2.78 8.47
N SER A 418 -28.03 3.59 8.82
CA SER A 418 -29.33 3.60 8.14
C SER A 418 -29.31 4.20 6.73
N ASN A 419 -28.21 4.86 6.31
CA ASN A 419 -28.07 5.44 4.99
C ASN A 419 -27.29 4.49 4.08
N ALA A 420 -27.95 3.95 3.04
CA ALA A 420 -27.36 2.99 2.11
C ALA A 420 -26.17 3.59 1.32
N ASP A 421 -26.25 4.88 0.92
CA ASP A 421 -25.19 5.53 0.15
C ASP A 421 -23.92 5.72 1.00
N VAL A 422 -24.06 6.02 2.30
CA VAL A 422 -22.93 6.11 3.23
C VAL A 422 -22.30 4.73 3.48
N ASN A 423 -23.12 3.66 3.56
CA ASN A 423 -22.62 2.29 3.65
C ASN A 423 -21.85 1.90 2.37
N GLN A 424 -22.36 2.29 1.20
CA GLN A 424 -21.67 2.09 -0.08
C GLN A 424 -20.38 2.89 -0.15
N LEU A 425 -20.36 4.13 0.37
CA LEU A 425 -19.15 4.94 0.47
C LEU A 425 -18.06 4.24 1.31
N PHE A 426 -18.43 3.65 2.45
CA PHE A 426 -17.52 2.84 3.27
C PHE A 426 -16.99 1.62 2.50
N HIS A 427 -17.89 0.87 1.86
CA HIS A 427 -17.53 -0.28 1.02
C HIS A 427 -16.52 0.11 -0.07
N ASN A 428 -16.75 1.23 -0.77
CA ASN A 428 -15.87 1.75 -1.79
C ASN A 428 -14.48 2.10 -1.22
N SER A 429 -14.41 2.64 0.01
CA SER A 429 -13.13 2.96 0.67
C SER A 429 -12.32 1.70 0.95
N VAL A 430 -12.98 0.63 1.40
CA VAL A 430 -12.35 -0.69 1.63
C VAL A 430 -11.79 -1.25 0.32
N TRP A 431 -12.58 -1.22 -0.76
CA TRP A 431 -12.16 -1.74 -2.06
C TRP A 431 -11.08 -0.88 -2.72
N SER A 432 -11.12 0.43 -2.51
CA SER A 432 -10.04 1.32 -2.94
C SER A 432 -8.71 0.96 -2.26
N MET A 433 -8.73 0.68 -0.96
CA MET A 433 -7.55 0.18 -0.25
C MET A 433 -7.10 -1.18 -0.79
N LYS A 434 -7.98 -2.17 -0.88
CA LYS A 434 -7.69 -3.52 -1.37
C LYS A 434 -7.07 -3.46 -2.77
N SER A 435 -7.60 -2.63 -3.66
CA SER A 435 -7.11 -2.48 -5.05
C SER A 435 -5.74 -1.79 -5.15
N ASN A 436 -5.32 -1.05 -4.13
CA ASN A 436 -4.07 -0.28 -4.14
C ASN A 436 -2.99 -0.79 -3.18
N PHE A 437 -3.28 -1.81 -2.35
CA PHE A 437 -2.32 -2.40 -1.44
C PHE A 437 -1.85 -3.77 -1.96
N CYS A 438 -1.13 -3.75 -3.08
CA CYS A 438 -0.52 -4.92 -3.68
C CYS A 438 1.00 -4.83 -3.48
N ASP A 439 1.49 -5.39 -2.38
CA ASP A 439 2.88 -5.38 -1.89
C ASP A 439 3.37 -4.01 -1.37
N VAL A 440 3.00 -2.92 -2.02
CA VAL A 440 3.21 -1.53 -1.62
C VAL A 440 1.92 -0.72 -1.82
N PRO A 441 1.71 0.39 -1.07
CA PRO A 441 0.53 1.22 -1.25
C PRO A 441 0.67 2.11 -2.48
N THR A 442 -0.06 1.80 -3.55
CA THR A 442 -0.02 2.54 -4.83
C THR A 442 -1.14 3.57 -4.93
N ASP A 443 -0.99 4.52 -5.85
CA ASP A 443 -1.99 5.54 -6.20
C ASP A 443 -3.18 4.97 -6.96
N CYS A 444 -2.92 4.08 -7.90
CA CYS A 444 -3.93 3.44 -8.75
C CYS A 444 -3.49 2.04 -9.20
N PRO A 445 -4.43 1.12 -9.50
CA PRO A 445 -4.12 -0.22 -9.99
C PRO A 445 -3.98 -0.28 -11.53
N THR A 446 -4.07 0.85 -12.23
CA THR A 446 -4.11 0.89 -13.69
C THR A 446 -2.83 1.44 -14.31
N ARG A 447 -2.69 2.75 -14.46
CA ARG A 447 -1.67 3.36 -15.32
C ARG A 447 -0.31 3.57 -14.64
N GLU A 448 -0.27 3.94 -13.35
CA GLU A 448 0.99 4.27 -12.66
C GLU A 448 1.47 3.12 -11.79
N ARG A 449 0.60 2.59 -10.92
CA ARG A 449 0.92 1.54 -9.94
C ARG A 449 2.18 1.90 -9.15
N ALA A 450 2.26 3.18 -8.79
CA ALA A 450 3.40 3.79 -8.14
C ALA A 450 3.07 4.11 -6.68
N ALA A 451 3.97 3.78 -5.76
CA ALA A 451 3.73 3.99 -4.34
C ALA A 451 4.11 5.42 -3.95
N TRP A 452 3.21 6.36 -4.25
CA TRP A 452 3.36 7.77 -3.96
C TRP A 452 3.34 8.05 -2.45
N THR A 453 4.31 8.83 -2.01
CA THR A 453 4.44 9.22 -0.59
C THR A 453 3.29 10.12 -0.14
N GLY A 454 2.83 11.04 -1.00
CA GLY A 454 1.68 11.89 -0.71
C GLY A 454 0.41 11.08 -0.43
N ASP A 455 0.13 10.11 -1.28
CA ASP A 455 -1.04 9.23 -1.17
C ASP A 455 -1.04 8.47 0.16
N MET A 456 0.09 7.87 0.51
CA MET A 456 0.20 7.17 1.78
C MET A 456 0.13 8.14 2.96
N GLY A 457 0.73 9.34 2.85
CA GLY A 457 0.70 10.38 3.89
C GLY A 457 -0.71 10.82 4.27
N VAL A 458 -1.60 10.97 3.29
CA VAL A 458 -3.01 11.37 3.53
C VAL A 458 -3.91 10.19 3.89
N PHE A 459 -3.58 8.97 3.44
CA PHE A 459 -4.44 7.79 3.61
C PHE A 459 -4.16 6.97 4.88
N ILE A 460 -2.93 7.00 5.43
CA ILE A 460 -2.52 6.10 6.52
C ILE A 460 -3.51 6.06 7.70
N GLU A 461 -3.98 7.20 8.14
CA GLU A 461 -4.92 7.29 9.26
C GLU A 461 -6.25 6.57 8.95
N THR A 462 -6.71 6.62 7.70
CA THR A 462 -7.90 5.89 7.25
C THR A 462 -7.60 4.40 7.13
N GLY A 463 -6.49 4.05 6.50
CA GLY A 463 -6.07 2.66 6.28
C GLY A 463 -6.01 1.85 7.58
N LEU A 464 -5.47 2.44 8.66
CA LEU A 464 -5.38 1.83 9.99
C LEU A 464 -6.74 1.55 10.67
N TYR A 465 -7.85 2.12 10.18
CA TYR A 465 -9.22 1.79 10.61
C TYR A 465 -9.87 0.72 9.72
N LEU A 466 -9.37 0.51 8.52
CA LEU A 466 -9.94 -0.43 7.55
C LEU A 466 -9.29 -1.81 7.67
N ALA A 467 -7.95 -1.87 7.75
CA ALA A 467 -7.23 -3.13 7.78
C ALA A 467 -5.94 -3.06 8.62
N ASP A 468 -5.43 -4.22 9.04
CA ASP A 468 -4.08 -4.33 9.62
C ASP A 468 -3.03 -4.27 8.51
N CYS A 469 -2.66 -3.06 8.15
CA CYS A 469 -1.70 -2.77 7.09
C CYS A 469 -0.26 -2.51 7.62
N TYR A 470 -0.02 -2.68 8.92
CA TYR A 470 1.27 -2.36 9.53
C TYR A 470 2.47 -3.03 8.82
N PRO A 471 2.48 -4.34 8.53
CA PRO A 471 3.63 -4.99 7.91
C PRO A 471 3.95 -4.43 6.51
N ILE A 472 2.92 -4.14 5.71
CA ILE A 472 3.07 -3.58 4.35
C ILE A 472 3.65 -2.16 4.43
N VAL A 473 3.10 -1.34 5.32
CA VAL A 473 3.55 0.04 5.47
C VAL A 473 4.97 0.12 6.03
N ARG A 474 5.34 -0.77 6.97
CA ARG A 474 6.71 -0.88 7.49
C ARG A 474 7.69 -1.27 6.38
N LYS A 475 7.32 -2.25 5.52
CA LYS A 475 8.09 -2.60 4.32
C LYS A 475 8.27 -1.39 3.41
N TRP A 476 7.19 -0.70 3.07
CA TRP A 476 7.23 0.49 2.22
C TRP A 476 8.11 1.63 2.81
N LEU A 477 8.06 1.85 4.13
CA LEU A 477 8.94 2.81 4.80
C LEU A 477 10.42 2.43 4.68
N ALA A 478 10.74 1.13 4.63
CA ALA A 478 12.11 0.68 4.36
C ALA A 478 12.55 1.07 2.93
N GLU A 479 11.67 0.94 1.94
CA GLU A 479 11.94 1.41 0.58
C GLU A 479 12.10 2.95 0.54
N CYS A 480 11.29 3.72 1.28
CA CYS A 480 11.45 5.17 1.40
C CYS A 480 12.83 5.55 1.95
N ARG A 481 13.35 4.83 2.97
CA ARG A 481 14.69 5.06 3.51
C ARG A 481 15.78 4.79 2.48
N LEU A 482 15.65 3.71 1.70
CA LEU A 482 16.62 3.33 0.67
C LEU A 482 16.65 4.32 -0.50
N ASN A 483 15.50 4.92 -0.80
CA ASN A 483 15.35 5.89 -1.90
C ASN A 483 15.48 7.37 -1.46
N GLN A 484 15.82 7.65 -0.18
CA GLN A 484 16.05 9.01 0.24
C GLN A 484 17.33 9.59 -0.39
N TYR A 485 17.22 10.74 -1.04
CA TYR A 485 18.34 11.39 -1.71
C TYR A 485 19.43 11.87 -0.72
N PRO A 486 20.69 11.99 -1.17
CA PRO A 486 21.79 12.45 -0.32
C PRO A 486 21.56 13.83 0.31
N GLY A 487 20.82 14.73 -0.36
CA GLY A 487 20.45 16.06 0.15
C GLY A 487 19.33 16.06 1.19
N GLY A 488 18.77 14.89 1.54
CA GLY A 488 17.68 14.74 2.52
C GLY A 488 16.28 14.72 1.92
N GLN A 489 16.14 15.01 0.63
CA GLN A 489 14.84 14.93 -0.05
C GLN A 489 14.29 13.51 0.05
N VAL A 490 13.01 13.39 0.40
CA VAL A 490 12.26 12.13 0.29
C VAL A 490 11.77 12.01 -1.14
N ALA A 491 11.98 10.84 -1.73
CA ALA A 491 11.44 10.54 -3.05
C ALA A 491 9.90 10.60 -3.02
N VAL A 492 9.29 11.10 -4.07
CA VAL A 492 7.81 11.14 -4.15
C VAL A 492 7.19 9.78 -4.40
N ILE A 493 7.99 8.82 -4.88
CA ILE A 493 7.61 7.41 -5.12
C ILE A 493 8.69 6.52 -4.51
N ALA A 494 8.31 5.43 -3.84
CA ALA A 494 9.21 4.40 -3.35
C ALA A 494 8.52 3.01 -3.35
N PRO A 495 9.15 1.95 -3.89
CA PRO A 495 10.51 1.90 -4.44
C PRO A 495 10.65 2.59 -5.81
N HIS A 496 11.88 2.99 -6.14
CA HIS A 496 12.28 3.43 -7.47
C HIS A 496 13.78 3.14 -7.70
N ILE A 497 14.24 3.28 -8.94
CA ILE A 497 15.66 3.10 -9.31
C ILE A 497 16.57 4.20 -8.73
N ASP A 498 17.87 3.92 -8.60
CA ASP A 498 18.86 4.85 -8.04
C ASP A 498 19.06 6.12 -8.89
N THR A 499 18.86 6.01 -10.21
CA THR A 499 18.96 7.14 -11.14
C THR A 499 17.61 7.44 -11.80
N PRO A 500 16.64 7.97 -11.04
CA PRO A 500 15.33 8.27 -11.59
C PRO A 500 15.39 9.37 -12.67
N SER A 501 14.32 9.48 -13.44
CA SER A 501 14.22 10.52 -14.47
C SER A 501 14.43 11.92 -13.88
N PRO A 502 14.98 12.90 -14.67
CA PRO A 502 15.13 14.28 -14.19
C PRO A 502 13.85 14.88 -13.65
N MET A 503 12.68 14.45 -14.19
CA MET A 503 11.37 14.89 -13.69
C MET A 503 11.10 14.38 -12.28
N LEU A 504 11.30 13.09 -12.00
CA LEU A 504 11.14 12.52 -10.66
C LEU A 504 12.11 13.15 -9.65
N GLN A 505 13.36 13.45 -10.08
CA GLN A 505 14.30 14.16 -9.23
C GLN A 505 13.82 15.59 -8.90
N LEU A 506 13.28 16.31 -9.88
CA LEU A 506 12.79 17.67 -9.71
C LEU A 506 11.62 17.78 -8.72
N ILE A 507 10.66 16.84 -8.82
CA ILE A 507 9.46 16.84 -7.97
C ILE A 507 9.72 16.18 -6.60
N SER A 508 10.80 15.42 -6.45
CA SER A 508 11.20 14.83 -5.17
C SER A 508 11.61 15.94 -4.19
N GLY A 509 11.12 15.82 -2.96
CA GLY A 509 11.25 16.90 -1.96
C GLY A 509 10.08 17.88 -1.94
N SER A 510 8.99 17.60 -2.69
CA SER A 510 7.73 18.35 -2.57
C SER A 510 7.15 18.20 -1.16
N VAL A 511 6.84 19.35 -0.55
CA VAL A 511 6.22 19.42 0.78
C VAL A 511 4.78 18.90 0.70
N GLY A 512 4.34 18.21 1.75
CA GLY A 512 3.07 17.48 1.79
C GLY A 512 3.23 16.02 1.31
N TRP A 513 4.12 15.75 0.35
CA TRP A 513 4.49 14.40 -0.08
C TRP A 513 5.62 13.83 0.76
N GLY A 514 6.76 14.51 0.82
CA GLY A 514 7.91 14.07 1.60
C GLY A 514 7.65 13.98 3.11
N ASP A 515 6.70 14.75 3.63
CA ASP A 515 6.28 14.71 5.03
C ASP A 515 5.71 13.35 5.46
N ALA A 516 5.33 12.49 4.52
CA ALA A 516 4.93 11.11 4.81
C ALA A 516 5.97 10.34 5.63
N CYS A 517 7.26 10.65 5.47
CA CYS A 517 8.33 10.04 6.26
C CYS A 517 8.25 10.32 7.77
N ILE A 518 7.52 11.36 8.18
CA ILE A 518 7.23 11.71 9.58
C ILE A 518 5.80 11.28 9.95
N LEU A 519 4.82 11.61 9.10
CA LEU A 519 3.39 11.42 9.37
C LEU A 519 3.02 9.93 9.46
N VAL A 520 3.55 9.11 8.56
CA VAL A 520 3.20 7.69 8.49
C VAL A 520 3.75 6.90 9.69
N PRO A 521 5.05 6.95 10.04
CA PRO A 521 5.54 6.29 11.25
C PRO A 521 4.86 6.80 12.53
N TRP A 522 4.53 8.10 12.59
CA TRP A 522 3.79 8.68 13.70
C TRP A 522 2.39 8.08 13.85
N ALA A 523 1.66 7.90 12.73
CA ALA A 523 0.34 7.27 12.73
C ALA A 523 0.40 5.80 13.18
N LEU A 524 1.39 5.03 12.69
CA LEU A 524 1.63 3.64 13.12
C LEU A 524 1.92 3.54 14.63
N TYR A 525 2.82 4.39 15.13
CA TYR A 525 3.11 4.44 16.58
C TYR A 525 1.87 4.77 17.41
N ARG A 526 1.08 5.76 17.00
CA ARG A 526 -0.15 6.12 17.73
C ARG A 526 -1.18 5.01 17.75
N ARG A 527 -1.16 4.12 16.76
CA ARG A 527 -2.10 3.00 16.67
C ARG A 527 -1.74 1.85 17.60
N ASN A 528 -0.48 1.47 17.67
CA ASN A 528 -0.03 0.24 18.34
C ASN A 528 0.98 0.45 19.48
N GLY A 529 1.53 1.66 19.66
CA GLY A 529 2.49 1.98 20.71
C GLY A 529 3.92 1.46 20.47
N ASP A 530 4.20 0.82 19.34
CA ASP A 530 5.55 0.32 19.02
C ASP A 530 6.49 1.48 18.63
N VAL A 531 7.33 1.88 19.59
CA VAL A 531 8.30 2.98 19.42
C VAL A 531 9.41 2.65 18.41
N ARG A 532 9.62 1.36 18.07
CA ARG A 532 10.68 0.96 17.14
C ARG A 532 10.46 1.53 15.75
N ILE A 533 9.21 1.64 15.30
CA ILE A 533 8.91 2.25 14.00
C ILE A 533 9.39 3.70 13.91
N LEU A 534 9.35 4.44 15.02
CA LEU A 534 9.89 5.79 15.08
C LEU A 534 11.42 5.77 15.01
N LYS A 535 12.06 4.87 15.79
CA LYS A 535 13.51 4.72 15.83
C LYS A 535 14.08 4.29 14.48
N GLU A 536 13.47 3.33 13.82
CA GLU A 536 13.87 2.84 12.48
C GLU A 536 13.88 3.95 11.42
N ASN A 537 12.98 4.91 11.54
CA ASN A 537 12.79 5.98 10.56
C ASN A 537 13.38 7.33 10.99
N TYR A 538 13.95 7.43 12.20
CA TYR A 538 14.34 8.71 12.78
C TYR A 538 15.38 9.47 11.95
N LEU A 539 16.41 8.79 11.46
CA LEU A 539 17.43 9.41 10.60
C LEU A 539 16.84 9.95 9.28
N MET A 540 15.89 9.22 8.68
CA MET A 540 15.19 9.69 7.48
C MET A 540 14.39 10.96 7.78
N MET A 541 13.70 11.01 8.93
CA MET A 541 12.94 12.17 9.38
C MET A 541 13.84 13.38 9.62
N GLN A 542 14.99 13.19 10.29
CA GLN A 542 15.97 14.25 10.55
C GLN A 542 16.52 14.85 9.26
N ARG A 543 16.88 13.98 8.30
CA ARG A 543 17.42 14.42 7.01
C ARG A 543 16.37 15.19 6.19
N TRP A 544 15.11 14.71 6.21
CA TRP A 544 13.99 15.42 5.58
C TRP A 544 13.79 16.80 6.21
N TYR A 545 13.70 16.87 7.53
CA TYR A 545 13.47 18.15 8.22
C TYR A 545 14.63 19.12 8.01
N GLY A 546 15.87 18.66 8.04
CA GLY A 546 17.04 19.45 7.70
C GLY A 546 17.03 20.00 6.25
N PHE A 547 16.49 19.22 5.30
CA PHE A 547 16.25 19.70 3.93
C PHE A 547 15.20 20.82 3.91
N LEU A 548 14.10 20.70 4.66
CA LEU A 548 13.09 21.75 4.78
C LEU A 548 13.68 23.03 5.40
N GLU A 549 14.47 22.92 6.47
CA GLU A 549 15.19 24.07 7.05
C GLU A 549 16.14 24.72 6.02
N GLY A 550 16.83 23.92 5.22
CA GLY A 550 17.69 24.41 4.14
C GLY A 550 16.89 25.16 3.07
N ARG A 551 15.65 24.76 2.79
CA ARG A 551 14.73 25.48 1.90
C ARG A 551 14.27 26.79 2.53
N ALA A 552 13.87 26.77 3.80
CA ALA A 552 13.39 27.96 4.52
C ALA A 552 14.47 29.06 4.63
N ARG A 553 15.76 28.71 4.59
CA ARG A 553 16.87 29.67 4.54
C ARG A 553 17.13 30.28 3.16
N ARG A 554 16.30 29.98 2.17
CA ARG A 554 16.38 30.56 0.81
C ARG A 554 15.17 31.48 0.64
N PRO A 555 15.29 32.78 0.99
CA PRO A 555 14.14 33.66 0.97
C PRO A 555 13.61 33.85 -0.45
N GLY A 556 12.29 33.71 -0.61
CA GLY A 556 11.56 33.92 -1.87
C GLY A 556 10.93 35.31 -1.98
N GLY A 557 10.98 36.11 -0.91
CA GLY A 557 10.47 37.49 -0.88
C GLY A 557 9.06 37.65 -0.27
N ALA A 558 8.45 36.59 0.27
CA ALA A 558 7.14 36.69 0.94
C ALA A 558 7.22 37.48 2.26
N LEU A 559 8.39 37.57 2.91
CA LEU A 559 8.67 38.47 4.01
C LEU A 559 9.76 39.51 3.59
N PRO A 560 9.79 40.71 4.21
CA PRO A 560 10.87 41.63 4.00
C PRO A 560 12.25 41.03 4.32
N GLN A 561 13.27 41.47 3.60
CA GLN A 561 14.65 41.09 3.86
C GLN A 561 15.02 41.51 5.31
N ASP A 562 15.79 40.65 5.98
CA ASP A 562 16.19 40.78 7.39
C ASP A 562 15.05 40.68 8.42
N HIS A 563 13.85 40.25 8.02
CA HIS A 563 12.79 39.96 8.98
C HIS A 563 13.19 38.79 9.91
N PRO A 564 13.00 38.85 11.24
CA PRO A 564 13.44 37.82 12.19
C PRO A 564 12.89 36.41 11.90
N LEU A 565 11.80 36.29 11.17
CA LEU A 565 11.16 35.03 10.79
C LEU A 565 11.38 34.65 9.30
N GLU A 566 12.20 35.38 8.56
CA GLU A 566 12.46 35.11 7.14
C GLU A 566 12.96 33.67 6.91
N ASN A 567 13.83 33.16 7.78
CA ASN A 567 14.40 31.83 7.67
C ASN A 567 13.50 30.69 8.19
N TYR A 568 12.23 30.97 8.47
CA TYR A 568 11.23 30.00 8.96
C TYR A 568 10.02 29.89 8.03
N LEU A 569 10.14 30.42 6.81
CA LEU A 569 9.11 30.42 5.78
C LEU A 569 9.64 29.65 4.56
N ILE A 570 8.91 28.65 4.07
CA ILE A 570 9.26 27.99 2.81
C ILE A 570 8.56 28.71 1.67
N ASP A 571 9.34 29.48 0.91
CA ASP A 571 8.88 30.33 -0.17
C ASP A 571 9.64 30.01 -1.48
N THR A 572 9.84 28.74 -1.73
CA THR A 572 10.51 28.17 -2.91
C THR A 572 9.53 27.42 -3.79
N VAL A 573 9.84 27.29 -5.07
CA VAL A 573 9.03 26.56 -6.07
C VAL A 573 9.23 25.05 -5.98
N THR A 574 8.54 24.29 -6.84
CA THR A 574 8.58 22.83 -7.03
C THR A 574 7.73 22.01 -6.06
N ASP A 575 6.82 22.63 -5.32
CA ASP A 575 5.82 21.91 -4.52
C ASP A 575 4.51 21.73 -5.33
N PHE A 576 3.86 20.58 -5.16
CA PHE A 576 2.54 20.33 -5.76
C PHE A 576 1.43 21.24 -5.19
N GLY A 577 1.65 21.79 -3.99
CA GLY A 577 0.64 22.58 -3.30
C GLY A 577 -0.55 21.76 -2.86
N GLU A 578 -1.76 22.32 -3.01
CA GLU A 578 -2.99 21.65 -2.61
C GLU A 578 -3.39 20.51 -3.56
N TRP A 579 -2.85 20.44 -4.77
CA TRP A 579 -3.14 19.42 -5.78
C TRP A 579 -4.64 19.16 -6.02
N MET A 580 -5.07 19.15 -7.25
CA MET A 580 -6.45 18.82 -7.67
C MET A 580 -7.58 19.64 -7.01
N GLU A 581 -7.31 20.82 -6.56
CA GLU A 581 -8.34 21.74 -6.12
C GLU A 581 -9.26 22.13 -7.31
N PRO A 582 -10.60 22.18 -7.14
CA PRO A 582 -11.51 22.36 -8.27
C PRO A 582 -11.26 23.57 -9.17
N ASP A 583 -10.76 24.65 -8.57
CA ASP A 583 -10.48 25.93 -9.26
C ASP A 583 -8.98 26.21 -9.48
N ALA A 584 -8.12 25.23 -9.23
CA ALA A 584 -6.67 25.38 -9.41
C ALA A 584 -6.27 25.48 -10.90
N SER A 585 -5.16 26.18 -11.13
CA SER A 585 -4.39 26.07 -12.39
C SER A 585 -3.90 24.64 -12.59
N ASP A 586 -3.44 24.34 -13.81
CA ASP A 586 -2.79 23.05 -14.04
C ASP A 586 -1.55 22.87 -13.12
N VAL A 587 -1.17 21.61 -12.92
CA VAL A 587 -0.12 21.26 -11.97
C VAL A 587 1.24 21.90 -12.27
N TYR A 588 1.61 21.98 -13.53
CA TYR A 588 2.92 22.54 -13.91
C TYR A 588 2.97 24.05 -13.61
N THR A 589 1.87 24.76 -13.86
CA THR A 589 1.70 26.18 -13.47
C THR A 589 1.74 26.33 -11.95
N SER A 590 1.10 25.44 -11.20
CA SER A 590 1.13 25.46 -9.73
C SER A 590 2.53 25.22 -9.17
N MET A 591 3.28 24.27 -9.71
CA MET A 591 4.66 23.95 -9.29
C MET A 591 5.67 25.06 -9.63
N ALA A 592 5.40 25.86 -10.65
CA ALA A 592 6.24 27.00 -11.02
C ALA A 592 6.08 28.21 -10.09
N GLN A 593 5.13 28.15 -9.16
CA GLN A 593 4.90 29.21 -8.16
C GLN A 593 5.19 28.70 -6.75
N PRO A 594 5.68 29.56 -5.84
CA PRO A 594 5.83 29.18 -4.44
C PRO A 594 4.48 28.80 -3.82
N GLN A 595 4.46 27.65 -3.15
CA GLN A 595 3.30 27.16 -2.40
C GLN A 595 3.44 27.51 -0.90
N THR A 596 3.76 28.75 -0.61
CA THR A 596 4.24 29.26 0.68
C THR A 596 3.36 28.87 1.86
N LYS A 597 2.03 29.06 1.75
CA LYS A 597 1.09 28.70 2.82
C LYS A 597 1.05 27.19 3.06
N VAL A 598 1.04 26.38 2.00
CA VAL A 598 1.02 24.91 2.11
C VAL A 598 2.34 24.42 2.69
N ALA A 599 3.46 24.82 2.10
CA ALA A 599 4.78 24.36 2.47
C ALA A 599 5.16 24.76 3.91
N THR A 600 4.90 26.02 4.30
CA THR A 600 5.21 26.46 5.66
C THR A 600 4.29 25.83 6.71
N ALA A 601 3.02 25.55 6.37
CA ALA A 601 2.12 24.85 7.28
C ALA A 601 2.61 23.43 7.60
N TYR A 602 3.04 22.67 6.57
CA TYR A 602 3.63 21.34 6.77
C TYR A 602 4.97 21.41 7.51
N PHE A 603 5.84 22.37 7.19
CA PHE A 603 7.11 22.59 7.89
C PHE A 603 6.89 22.77 9.41
N ALA A 604 5.95 23.61 9.81
CA ALA A 604 5.58 23.79 11.21
C ALA A 604 4.97 22.52 11.83
N HIS A 605 4.07 21.84 11.11
CA HIS A 605 3.37 20.65 11.61
C HIS A 605 4.32 19.46 11.78
N SER A 606 5.14 19.17 10.78
CA SER A 606 6.13 18.08 10.80
C SER A 606 7.19 18.31 11.88
N GLY A 607 7.64 19.56 12.06
CA GLY A 607 8.56 19.91 13.14
C GLY A 607 8.00 19.65 14.54
N ARG A 608 6.72 19.95 14.76
CA ARG A 608 6.04 19.67 16.04
C ARG A 608 5.94 18.17 16.30
N ILE A 609 5.60 17.37 15.28
CA ILE A 609 5.54 15.92 15.40
C ILE A 609 6.93 15.35 15.67
N LEU A 610 7.93 15.81 14.93
CA LEU A 610 9.32 15.38 15.07
C LEU A 610 9.91 15.73 16.45
N ALA A 611 9.57 16.90 17.00
CA ALA A 611 9.91 17.26 18.39
C ALA A 611 9.33 16.23 19.40
N ARG A 612 8.08 15.80 19.18
CA ARG A 612 7.46 14.78 20.02
C ARG A 612 8.08 13.40 19.85
N ILE A 613 8.46 13.05 18.64
CA ILE A 613 9.19 11.80 18.34
C ILE A 613 10.57 11.82 19.04
N ALA A 614 11.30 12.93 18.97
CA ALA A 614 12.59 13.11 19.61
C ALA A 614 12.50 12.95 21.13
N GLU A 615 11.44 13.49 21.77
CA GLU A 615 11.17 13.28 23.19
C GLU A 615 10.98 11.79 23.53
N LEU A 616 10.18 11.06 22.72
CA LEU A 616 9.93 9.63 22.91
C LEU A 616 11.18 8.76 22.72
N LEU A 617 12.13 9.22 21.92
CA LEU A 617 13.39 8.54 21.63
C LEU A 617 14.54 8.99 22.53
N ASP A 618 14.27 9.83 23.55
CA ASP A 618 15.26 10.39 24.49
C ASP A 618 16.37 11.23 23.82
N HIS A 619 15.95 12.07 22.85
CA HIS A 619 16.80 13.06 22.18
C HIS A 619 16.37 14.51 22.56
N PRO A 620 16.64 14.99 23.78
CA PRO A 620 16.10 16.26 24.29
C PRO A 620 16.59 17.50 23.53
N GLU A 621 17.82 17.49 23.03
CA GLU A 621 18.38 18.61 22.24
C GLU A 621 17.67 18.75 20.89
N ASP A 622 17.47 17.62 20.19
CA ASP A 622 16.69 17.58 18.93
C ASP A 622 15.25 18.04 19.19
N ALA A 623 14.62 17.55 20.26
CA ALA A 623 13.26 17.92 20.62
C ALA A 623 13.11 19.44 20.87
N ALA A 624 14.09 20.06 21.56
CA ALA A 624 14.12 21.51 21.78
C ALA A 624 14.27 22.28 20.47
N HIS A 625 15.20 21.85 19.60
CA HIS A 625 15.44 22.45 18.29
C HIS A 625 14.18 22.40 17.42
N TYR A 626 13.60 21.20 17.20
CA TYR A 626 12.42 21.08 16.34
C TYR A 626 11.22 21.83 16.88
N ARG A 627 11.06 21.92 18.20
CA ARG A 627 9.99 22.71 18.82
C ARG A 627 10.18 24.20 18.53
N GLU A 628 11.39 24.73 18.72
CA GLU A 628 11.70 26.13 18.43
C GLU A 628 11.44 26.48 16.96
N VAL A 629 11.97 25.65 16.04
CA VAL A 629 11.79 25.85 14.58
C VAL A 629 10.31 25.79 14.21
N SER A 630 9.57 24.78 14.69
CA SER A 630 8.13 24.64 14.45
C SER A 630 7.32 25.85 14.92
N GLU A 631 7.63 26.36 16.13
CA GLU A 631 6.94 27.54 16.70
C GLU A 631 7.20 28.81 15.87
N LYS A 632 8.45 29.02 15.44
CA LYS A 632 8.82 30.15 14.57
C LYS A 632 8.21 30.00 13.17
N ALA A 633 8.18 28.80 12.62
CA ALA A 633 7.49 28.54 11.35
C ALA A 633 5.98 28.81 11.43
N ALA A 634 5.32 28.44 12.55
CA ALA A 634 3.93 28.77 12.80
C ALA A 634 3.70 30.29 12.94
N GLN A 635 4.65 31.01 13.54
CA GLN A 635 4.60 32.48 13.60
C GLN A 635 4.77 33.11 12.21
N ALA A 636 5.75 32.61 11.41
CA ALA A 636 5.96 33.05 10.03
C ALA A 636 4.74 32.79 9.15
N PHE A 637 4.13 31.59 9.30
CA PHE A 637 2.89 31.26 8.62
C PHE A 637 1.77 32.27 8.88
N ARG A 638 1.55 32.66 10.16
CA ARG A 638 0.50 33.63 10.49
C ARG A 638 0.70 34.97 9.81
N LEU A 639 1.96 35.45 9.68
CA LEU A 639 2.26 36.73 9.03
C LEU A 639 1.87 36.74 7.55
N VAL A 640 1.92 35.63 6.86
CA VAL A 640 1.59 35.52 5.42
C VAL A 640 0.18 34.97 5.16
N ALA A 641 -0.46 34.37 6.17
CA ALA A 641 -1.77 33.73 6.02
C ALA A 641 -2.92 34.55 6.62
N THR A 642 -2.63 35.48 7.56
CA THR A 642 -3.66 36.28 8.23
C THR A 642 -3.39 37.78 8.04
N GLU A 643 -4.46 38.56 7.97
CA GLU A 643 -4.46 40.02 8.02
C GLU A 643 -5.40 40.45 9.16
N ASP A 644 -4.94 41.28 10.07
CA ASP A 644 -5.68 41.68 11.29
C ASP A 644 -6.20 40.48 12.13
N GLY A 645 -5.46 39.35 12.12
CA GLY A 645 -5.83 38.13 12.85
C GLY A 645 -6.90 37.30 12.15
N ALA A 646 -7.28 37.59 10.92
CA ALA A 646 -8.27 36.83 10.15
C ALA A 646 -7.65 36.28 8.86
N ILE A 647 -8.14 35.13 8.42
CA ILE A 647 -7.82 34.57 7.11
C ILE A 647 -8.80 35.15 6.10
N HIS A 648 -8.28 35.80 5.05
CA HIS A 648 -9.04 36.30 3.92
C HIS A 648 -8.75 35.43 2.69
N SER A 649 -9.58 34.46 2.42
CA SER A 649 -9.45 33.54 1.27
C SER A 649 -10.81 33.05 0.81
N GLU A 650 -10.97 32.80 -0.48
CA GLU A 650 -12.13 32.07 -1.01
C GLU A 650 -11.97 30.55 -0.94
N ARG A 651 -10.76 30.06 -0.68
CA ARG A 651 -10.42 28.64 -0.68
C ARG A 651 -10.67 28.03 0.69
N GLN A 652 -11.42 26.92 0.74
CA GLN A 652 -11.67 26.17 1.97
C GLN A 652 -10.36 25.63 2.59
N ALA A 653 -9.41 25.18 1.75
CA ALA A 653 -8.14 24.63 2.16
C ALA A 653 -7.28 25.59 3.01
N ASP A 654 -7.37 26.90 2.74
CA ASP A 654 -6.61 27.93 3.46
C ASP A 654 -7.06 28.08 4.92
N TYR A 655 -8.29 27.68 5.24
CA TYR A 655 -8.81 27.64 6.62
C TYR A 655 -8.53 26.29 7.28
N LEU A 656 -8.73 25.20 6.56
CA LEU A 656 -8.65 23.84 7.09
C LEU A 656 -7.29 23.48 7.66
N ARG A 657 -6.23 23.69 6.88
CA ARG A 657 -4.89 23.27 7.24
C ARG A 657 -4.36 23.97 8.50
N PRO A 658 -4.42 25.31 8.61
CA PRO A 658 -3.93 25.95 9.82
C PRO A 658 -4.75 25.59 11.08
N ILE A 659 -6.04 25.35 10.95
CA ILE A 659 -6.87 24.84 12.05
C ILE A 659 -6.40 23.44 12.48
N ALA A 660 -6.34 22.50 11.51
CA ALA A 660 -5.96 21.11 11.77
C ALA A 660 -4.54 20.98 12.34
N PHE A 661 -3.62 21.81 11.88
CA PHE A 661 -2.23 21.81 12.31
C PHE A 661 -1.97 22.71 13.52
N GLY A 662 -2.99 23.42 14.04
CA GLY A 662 -2.89 24.27 15.22
C GLY A 662 -1.86 25.41 15.04
N LEU A 663 -1.88 26.07 13.87
CA LEU A 663 -0.95 27.16 13.55
C LEU A 663 -1.47 28.55 13.97
N LEU A 664 -2.74 28.61 14.33
CA LEU A 664 -3.45 29.83 14.73
C LEU A 664 -3.55 29.94 16.25
N THR A 665 -3.76 31.12 16.75
CA THR A 665 -4.17 31.32 18.15
C THR A 665 -5.58 30.76 18.38
N GLU A 666 -6.00 30.57 19.62
CA GLU A 666 -7.33 30.05 19.93
C GLU A 666 -8.47 30.90 19.34
N ASN A 667 -8.34 32.24 19.41
CA ASN A 667 -9.34 33.14 18.87
C ASN A 667 -9.38 33.13 17.34
N GLU A 668 -8.22 33.13 16.69
CA GLU A 668 -8.11 33.00 15.22
C GLU A 668 -8.68 31.67 14.76
N THR A 669 -8.41 30.57 15.46
CA THR A 669 -8.93 29.24 15.16
C THR A 669 -10.47 29.20 15.19
N LYS A 670 -11.08 29.76 16.26
CA LYS A 670 -12.55 29.84 16.36
C LYS A 670 -13.17 30.67 15.24
N ALA A 671 -12.56 31.81 14.94
CA ALA A 671 -13.02 32.68 13.84
C ALA A 671 -12.87 31.99 12.47
N ALA A 672 -11.73 31.35 12.22
CA ALA A 672 -11.46 30.61 11.00
C ALA A 672 -12.42 29.41 10.80
N ALA A 673 -12.74 28.68 11.87
CA ALA A 673 -13.70 27.57 11.82
C ALA A 673 -15.12 28.05 11.50
N ALA A 674 -15.54 29.15 12.11
CA ALA A 674 -16.86 29.75 11.83
C ALA A 674 -16.95 30.28 10.38
N GLU A 675 -15.87 30.87 9.86
CA GLU A 675 -15.85 31.35 8.46
C GLU A 675 -15.82 30.19 7.48
N LEU A 676 -15.08 29.10 7.78
CA LEU A 676 -15.09 27.86 7.00
C LEU A 676 -16.50 27.28 6.91
N ASP A 677 -17.20 27.18 8.04
CA ASP A 677 -18.60 26.71 8.12
C ASP A 677 -19.51 27.55 7.21
N ARG A 678 -19.42 28.88 7.32
CA ARG A 678 -20.18 29.81 6.49
C ARG A 678 -19.90 29.64 4.99
N LYS A 679 -18.63 29.45 4.62
CA LYS A 679 -18.23 29.25 3.21
C LYS A 679 -18.75 27.93 2.65
N ILE A 680 -18.69 26.85 3.44
CA ILE A 680 -19.22 25.54 3.04
C ILE A 680 -20.75 25.63 2.85
N ALA A 681 -21.45 26.27 3.77
CA ALA A 681 -22.89 26.48 3.66
C ALA A 681 -23.26 27.34 2.44
N ALA A 682 -22.53 28.44 2.20
CA ALA A 682 -22.72 29.29 1.03
C ALA A 682 -22.44 28.58 -0.29
N ASN A 683 -21.52 27.59 -0.30
CA ASN A 683 -21.26 26.72 -1.45
C ASN A 683 -22.23 25.51 -1.56
N GLY A 684 -23.38 25.54 -0.87
CA GLY A 684 -24.36 24.47 -0.91
C GLY A 684 -23.85 23.13 -0.35
N TYR A 685 -22.92 23.15 0.61
CA TYR A 685 -22.31 21.98 1.22
C TYR A 685 -21.55 21.09 0.23
N HIS A 686 -20.93 21.69 -0.80
CA HIS A 686 -20.07 20.98 -1.76
C HIS A 686 -18.61 21.04 -1.36
N LEU A 687 -17.87 20.02 -1.80
CA LEU A 687 -16.42 19.98 -1.67
C LEU A 687 -15.77 21.06 -2.54
N ASN A 688 -14.86 21.81 -1.95
CA ASN A 688 -13.98 22.75 -2.67
C ASN A 688 -12.58 22.73 -2.05
N THR A 689 -12.02 21.52 -1.96
CA THR A 689 -10.70 21.22 -1.40
C THR A 689 -9.97 20.30 -2.34
N GLY A 690 -8.65 20.35 -2.30
CA GLY A 690 -7.80 19.44 -3.04
C GLY A 690 -7.33 18.26 -2.21
N PHE A 691 -6.26 17.64 -2.69
CA PHE A 691 -5.69 16.39 -2.20
C PHE A 691 -5.33 16.40 -0.71
N LEU A 692 -4.57 17.45 -0.28
CA LEU A 692 -4.03 17.48 1.08
C LEU A 692 -5.06 17.88 2.15
N SER A 693 -6.10 18.63 1.78
CA SER A 693 -7.05 19.21 2.74
C SER A 693 -8.37 18.44 2.86
N THR A 694 -8.81 17.74 1.82
CA THR A 694 -10.06 16.94 1.86
C THR A 694 -10.12 15.98 3.07
N PRO A 695 -9.04 15.28 3.47
CA PRO A 695 -9.04 14.41 4.65
C PRO A 695 -9.32 15.11 5.98
N LEU A 696 -9.04 16.40 6.07
CA LEU A 696 -9.15 17.19 7.29
C LEU A 696 -10.56 17.76 7.50
N LEU A 697 -11.35 17.87 6.44
CA LEU A 697 -12.54 18.68 6.35
C LEU A 697 -13.59 18.37 7.41
N CYS A 698 -14.13 17.16 7.41
CA CYS A 698 -15.18 16.77 8.36
C CYS A 698 -14.68 16.73 9.81
N GLN A 699 -13.40 16.37 10.03
CA GLN A 699 -12.82 16.32 11.37
C GLN A 699 -12.72 17.72 11.97
N VAL A 700 -12.20 18.70 11.21
CA VAL A 700 -12.09 20.10 11.64
C VAL A 700 -13.47 20.66 12.00
N LEU A 701 -14.46 20.51 11.11
CA LEU A 701 -15.82 20.95 11.37
C LEU A 701 -16.38 20.36 12.66
N ALA A 702 -16.23 19.05 12.85
CA ALA A 702 -16.74 18.34 14.02
C ALA A 702 -16.05 18.76 15.31
N ASP A 703 -14.73 18.97 15.31
CA ASP A 703 -13.95 19.30 16.50
C ASP A 703 -14.20 20.75 16.99
N TYR A 704 -14.60 21.63 16.07
CA TYR A 704 -14.90 23.02 16.40
C TYR A 704 -16.41 23.37 16.46
N GLY A 705 -17.26 22.35 16.58
CA GLY A 705 -18.69 22.53 16.90
C GLY A 705 -19.63 22.61 15.69
N HIS A 706 -19.12 22.49 14.46
CA HIS A 706 -19.89 22.54 13.20
C HIS A 706 -20.27 21.15 12.69
N LEU A 707 -20.75 20.28 13.61
CA LEU A 707 -21.06 18.87 13.30
C LEU A 707 -22.18 18.74 12.25
N GLU A 708 -23.18 19.62 12.28
CA GLU A 708 -24.28 19.62 11.30
C GLU A 708 -23.73 19.84 9.88
N THR A 709 -22.84 20.82 9.71
CA THR A 709 -22.22 21.10 8.41
C THR A 709 -21.38 19.92 7.92
N ALA A 710 -20.66 19.24 8.83
CA ALA A 710 -19.90 18.04 8.47
C ALA A 710 -20.83 16.93 7.94
N TYR A 711 -22.00 16.72 8.55
CA TYR A 711 -22.97 15.73 8.05
C TYR A 711 -23.65 16.18 6.76
N ARG A 712 -24.01 17.46 6.61
CA ARG A 712 -24.61 17.95 5.35
C ARG A 712 -23.61 17.81 4.19
N LEU A 713 -22.34 18.07 4.43
CA LEU A 713 -21.26 17.86 3.45
C LEU A 713 -21.12 16.39 3.08
N LEU A 714 -21.12 15.47 4.09
CA LEU A 714 -21.06 14.05 3.85
C LEU A 714 -22.25 13.52 3.04
N LEU A 715 -23.46 14.05 3.32
CA LEU A 715 -24.71 13.62 2.69
C LEU A 715 -25.03 14.37 1.40
N GLN A 716 -24.18 15.32 0.97
CA GLN A 716 -24.32 15.97 -0.32
C GLN A 716 -24.17 14.95 -1.44
N ASP A 717 -25.11 14.91 -2.38
CA ASP A 717 -25.21 13.91 -3.45
C ASP A 717 -25.14 14.51 -4.88
N THR A 718 -24.97 15.84 -4.96
CA THR A 718 -24.69 16.52 -6.23
C THR A 718 -23.20 16.89 -6.33
N MET A 719 -22.68 17.01 -7.54
CA MET A 719 -21.24 17.27 -7.81
C MET A 719 -20.83 18.70 -7.41
N PRO A 720 -19.68 18.87 -6.77
CA PRO A 720 -18.70 17.87 -6.33
C PRO A 720 -18.99 17.36 -4.91
N SER A 721 -19.21 16.06 -4.75
CA SER A 721 -19.44 15.42 -3.44
C SER A 721 -19.08 13.93 -3.46
N TRP A 722 -18.89 13.32 -2.29
CA TRP A 722 -18.60 11.88 -2.17
C TRP A 722 -19.77 11.01 -2.65
N LEU A 723 -21.01 11.36 -2.29
CA LEU A 723 -22.17 10.52 -2.64
C LEU A 723 -22.62 10.69 -4.09
N TYR A 724 -22.20 11.76 -4.79
CA TYR A 724 -22.43 11.88 -6.23
C TYR A 724 -21.89 10.67 -7.00
N ALA A 725 -20.68 10.24 -6.66
CA ALA A 725 -20.10 9.09 -7.30
C ALA A 725 -20.77 7.78 -6.95
N VAL A 726 -21.14 7.60 -5.68
CA VAL A 726 -21.90 6.44 -5.23
C VAL A 726 -23.19 6.31 -6.05
N LYS A 727 -23.93 7.40 -6.24
CA LYS A 727 -25.18 7.42 -7.01
C LYS A 727 -25.00 7.19 -8.51
N ARG A 728 -23.80 7.43 -9.03
CA ARG A 728 -23.45 7.15 -10.43
C ARG A 728 -22.95 5.71 -10.65
N GLY A 729 -23.07 4.86 -9.63
CA GLY A 729 -22.62 3.47 -9.69
C GLY A 729 -21.11 3.30 -9.54
N GLY A 730 -20.45 4.30 -8.94
CA GLY A 730 -19.05 4.16 -8.52
C GLY A 730 -18.94 3.14 -7.40
N TYR A 731 -18.25 2.03 -7.66
CA TYR A 731 -18.02 0.96 -6.69
C TYR A 731 -16.63 1.04 -6.02
N ASP A 732 -15.79 1.94 -6.50
CA ASP A 732 -14.50 2.35 -5.90
C ASP A 732 -13.87 3.56 -6.60
N HIS A 733 -14.61 4.21 -7.54
CA HIS A 733 -14.05 5.25 -8.41
C HIS A 733 -14.46 6.64 -8.04
N LEU A 734 -13.49 7.51 -7.91
CA LEU A 734 -13.63 8.92 -8.21
C LEU A 734 -12.27 9.60 -8.34
N GLY A 735 -11.79 9.69 -9.55
CA GLY A 735 -10.89 10.76 -9.92
C GLY A 735 -11.70 11.99 -10.31
N ALA A 736 -11.20 13.16 -9.94
CA ALA A 736 -11.73 14.49 -10.26
C ALA A 736 -13.19 14.75 -9.83
N LEU A 737 -13.34 15.27 -8.63
CA LEU A 737 -14.53 16.00 -8.19
C LEU A 737 -14.61 17.36 -8.93
N GLY A 738 -14.90 17.39 -10.19
CA GLY A 738 -15.19 18.64 -10.85
C GLY A 738 -14.56 18.89 -12.20
N ARG A 739 -15.41 19.35 -13.07
CA ARG A 739 -15.38 19.91 -14.40
C ARG A 739 -15.60 18.96 -15.57
N HIS A 740 -16.78 19.08 -16.16
CA HIS A 740 -16.90 19.04 -17.61
C HIS A 740 -15.99 20.09 -18.23
N ARG A 741 -14.77 19.72 -18.59
CA ARG A 741 -14.10 20.32 -19.74
C ARG A 741 -14.36 19.39 -20.91
N SER A 742 -15.25 19.83 -21.78
CA SER A 742 -15.62 19.19 -23.04
C SER A 742 -14.47 19.11 -24.06
N GLU A 743 -13.23 19.37 -23.66
CA GLU A 743 -12.13 19.56 -24.61
C GLU A 743 -10.86 18.71 -24.37
N ARG A 744 -10.77 17.87 -23.32
CA ARG A 744 -9.70 16.87 -23.21
C ARG A 744 -10.15 15.65 -22.41
N PRO A 745 -10.30 14.46 -23.03
CA PRO A 745 -10.65 13.22 -22.33
C PRO A 745 -9.57 12.72 -21.36
N SER A 746 -8.34 13.22 -21.47
CA SER A 746 -7.13 12.69 -20.80
C SER A 746 -6.98 13.05 -19.29
N ALA A 747 -7.89 13.82 -18.71
CA ALA A 747 -7.75 14.29 -17.31
C ALA A 747 -8.65 13.58 -16.30
N ARG A 748 -9.25 12.45 -16.64
CA ARG A 748 -10.11 11.68 -15.72
C ARG A 748 -9.28 10.60 -15.00
N ILE A 749 -8.67 10.98 -13.87
CA ILE A 749 -8.07 10.01 -12.95
C ILE A 749 -9.22 9.29 -12.23
N ALA A 750 -9.44 8.03 -12.53
CA ALA A 750 -10.18 7.14 -11.67
C ALA A 750 -9.21 6.69 -10.56
N GLN A 751 -9.51 7.01 -9.34
CA GLN A 751 -8.87 6.66 -8.07
C GLN A 751 -7.74 7.55 -7.55
N PRO A 752 -8.02 8.36 -6.61
CA PRO A 752 -7.09 8.59 -5.53
C PRO A 752 -7.64 8.03 -4.21
N LEU A 753 -6.81 7.26 -3.49
CA LEU A 753 -7.03 6.81 -2.11
C LEU A 753 -7.52 7.93 -1.18
N PHE A 754 -7.13 9.17 -1.43
CA PHE A 754 -7.39 10.32 -0.57
C PHE A 754 -8.84 10.79 -0.50
N LEU A 755 -9.66 10.60 -1.54
CA LEU A 755 -11.06 11.06 -1.54
C LEU A 755 -11.92 10.36 -0.48
N TRP A 756 -11.48 9.18 -0.02
CA TRP A 756 -12.19 8.34 0.93
C TRP A 756 -11.88 8.63 2.40
N SER A 757 -10.90 9.48 2.69
CA SER A 757 -10.53 9.85 4.07
C SER A 757 -11.64 10.59 4.82
N GLY A 758 -12.65 11.13 4.14
CA GLY A 758 -13.88 11.66 4.75
C GLY A 758 -14.66 10.62 5.58
N VAL A 759 -14.54 9.32 5.24
CA VAL A 759 -15.15 8.20 5.97
C VAL A 759 -14.60 8.08 7.40
N ARG A 760 -13.36 8.49 7.66
CA ARG A 760 -12.74 8.49 8.98
C ARG A 760 -13.58 9.19 10.05
N VAL A 761 -14.17 10.33 9.74
CA VAL A 761 -14.96 11.11 10.70
C VAL A 761 -16.25 10.40 11.07
N VAL A 762 -16.91 9.78 10.09
CA VAL A 762 -18.13 9.00 10.34
C VAL A 762 -17.80 7.84 11.27
N ILE A 763 -16.73 7.09 11.00
CA ILE A 763 -16.29 5.98 11.84
C ILE A 763 -15.91 6.48 13.24
N LEU A 764 -15.05 7.49 13.36
CA LEU A 764 -14.57 7.99 14.65
C LEU A 764 -15.68 8.59 15.54
N ARG A 765 -16.68 9.28 14.96
CA ARG A 765 -17.78 9.87 15.74
C ARG A 765 -18.85 8.86 16.09
N CYS A 766 -19.14 7.88 15.25
CA CYS A 766 -20.00 6.76 15.60
C CYS A 766 -19.39 5.86 16.70
N LEU A 767 -18.03 5.81 16.79
CA LEU A 767 -17.29 5.01 17.77
C LEU A 767 -17.00 5.74 19.10
N ARG A 768 -17.11 7.06 19.18
CA ARG A 768 -16.93 7.77 20.46
C ARG A 768 -18.18 7.55 21.33
N HIS A 769 -18.10 6.57 22.21
CA HIS A 769 -19.05 6.38 23.31
C HIS A 769 -19.13 7.64 24.20
N PRO A 770 -20.31 8.01 24.74
CA PRO A 770 -20.54 9.19 25.57
C PRO A 770 -19.92 9.11 26.98
N GLY A 771 -18.86 8.34 27.20
CA GLY A 771 -18.29 8.04 28.52
C GLY A 771 -17.02 8.76 28.95
N ARG A 772 -16.35 9.56 28.10
CA ARG A 772 -15.15 10.34 28.51
C ARG A 772 -15.14 11.74 27.88
N GLY A 773 -15.50 12.72 28.71
CA GLY A 773 -15.28 14.16 28.47
C GLY A 773 -16.54 14.98 28.23
N GLN A 774 -16.78 15.88 29.15
CA GLN A 774 -17.82 16.88 29.21
C GLN A 774 -18.17 17.54 27.85
N TYR A 775 -19.22 17.10 27.19
CA TYR A 775 -20.03 17.92 26.27
C TYR A 775 -21.49 17.49 26.44
N SER A 776 -22.30 18.39 26.99
CA SER A 776 -23.73 18.25 27.26
C SER A 776 -24.56 18.54 26.00
N HIS A 777 -24.39 17.79 24.90
CA HIS A 777 -25.36 17.77 23.81
C HIS A 777 -25.58 16.33 23.39
N ASP A 778 -26.83 15.91 23.49
CA ASP A 778 -27.30 14.58 23.09
C ASP A 778 -27.08 14.38 21.56
N PRO A 779 -26.18 13.48 21.14
CA PRO A 779 -25.94 13.23 19.72
C PRO A 779 -27.15 12.65 19.00
N SER A 780 -28.10 12.03 19.71
CA SER A 780 -29.32 11.44 19.15
C SER A 780 -30.28 12.49 18.63
N ALA A 781 -30.30 13.68 19.21
CA ALA A 781 -31.14 14.79 18.75
C ALA A 781 -30.63 15.42 17.46
N ALA A 782 -29.29 15.56 17.30
CA ALA A 782 -28.67 16.07 16.08
C ALA A 782 -28.80 15.09 14.91
N LEU A 783 -28.75 13.77 15.19
CA LEU A 783 -28.84 12.72 14.17
C LEU A 783 -30.27 12.46 13.69
N SER A 784 -31.28 12.65 14.56
CA SER A 784 -32.69 12.45 14.18
C SER A 784 -33.21 13.47 13.16
N GLY A 785 -32.64 14.69 13.17
CA GLY A 785 -32.97 15.73 12.19
C GLY A 785 -32.37 15.53 10.80
N ILE A 786 -31.33 14.69 10.68
CA ILE A 786 -30.58 14.44 9.44
C ILE A 786 -30.90 13.06 8.82
N GLY A 787 -31.77 12.28 9.44
CA GLY A 787 -32.26 11.00 8.89
C GLY A 787 -31.27 9.81 9.05
N ILE A 788 -30.21 9.96 9.84
CA ILE A 788 -29.28 8.87 10.16
C ILE A 788 -29.58 8.34 11.57
N ARG A 789 -29.92 7.05 11.68
CA ARG A 789 -30.00 6.34 12.96
C ARG A 789 -28.77 5.46 13.13
N PRO A 790 -28.02 5.59 14.24
CA PRO A 790 -26.94 4.66 14.53
C PRO A 790 -27.52 3.27 14.80
N CYS A 791 -27.01 2.24 14.13
CA CYS A 791 -27.20 0.87 14.58
C CYS A 791 -26.25 0.59 15.74
N ALA A 792 -26.72 -0.10 16.77
CA ALA A 792 -25.87 -0.62 17.84
C ALA A 792 -24.93 -1.66 17.23
N LEU A 793 -23.66 -1.34 17.17
CA LEU A 793 -22.60 -2.25 16.73
C LEU A 793 -21.89 -2.84 17.95
N PRO A 794 -21.64 -4.16 18.01
CA PRO A 794 -20.69 -4.72 18.94
C PRO A 794 -19.28 -4.42 18.39
N PHE A 795 -18.64 -3.38 18.87
CA PHE A 795 -17.22 -3.17 18.62
C PHE A 795 -16.40 -3.74 19.79
N ALA A 796 -15.61 -4.77 19.49
CA ALA A 796 -14.44 -5.07 20.27
C ALA A 796 -13.31 -4.18 19.71
N ILE A 797 -12.95 -3.11 20.40
CA ILE A 797 -11.70 -2.38 20.12
C ILE A 797 -10.60 -3.19 20.81
N GLY A 798 -9.76 -3.87 19.99
CA GLY A 798 -8.50 -4.43 20.45
C GLY A 798 -7.46 -3.33 20.66
#